data_4a6ec34c400ddb6a3d8dc80882fa708f
#
_entry.id   4a6ec34c400ddb6a3d8dc80882fa708f
#
_cell.length_a   1.000
_cell.length_b   1.000
_cell.length_c   1.000
_cell.angle_alpha   90.00
_cell.angle_beta   90.00
_cell.angle_gamma   90.00
#
_symmetry.space_group_name_H-M   'P 1'
#
loop_
_entity.id
_entity.type
_entity.pdbx_description
1 polymer ?
#
loop_
_entity_poly.entity_id
_entity_poly.type
_entity_poly.pdbx_seq_one_letter_code
_entity_poly.pdbx_strand_id
1 'polypeptide(L)'
;MNHSQMFLQAQWVTPAREMTAPYFQAQFDCASALSGRLRISGLGFFSATLNGRPVSEDMFVPVWSDYEKREFLFDGAPFDEEFGHRIYGLSYDVSALLVPGQNTLLVHVTPGWYAQPTWVGGDQSAAYGRPRLCFALEYEDENGAHTLLSGPDTVVCRESEITAFDLFQGETQDYTRPLGAWERVRALEPFACEHLWQDCPADGVERRIAPRLLHQRDGLSVYDQGENVTGTPVLLGTEPGTITVIFSEALGADGLPDPEHHHGQKAIFHIREPRTLRAIGTWYGYRYFSVQGPAQVLCCEVIHSKVPVTSTFHAPEPTLQWLYDAFLRTQLANMHAGIPSDCPHLERRGYTGDGQLVCEAGMMLLGSRDFYRKWLRDIADCQDRKTGHMQYTAPYTRCGGGPGGWGCAIVQVPYQYYRQFGDAQPMREMYPQMLRWFDSLEAHSEGGLVTSDKPGLWCLGDWCMPGKPRIPEPLVNTYFYIRSLRQACAIAEILGIDGERDLLKARIAERENALYQHYYDPQTGDFAENAQGANAFMVDLGLGDARTLEHIAQRYAALGEYDTGIFGTDIVTRVLFERGHKALAAKLLTSCGASSYGHMRLTGATTLYEYWHGGRSYSHPMFGAPVRYLFQYLLGLRQAEGSCAWREIVFDPYLPEGINALSGSLETPQGVLRARLWRENGEARAEIFAPACINVHRRDTVC
;
A
#
# COMPACT_ATOMS: atom_id res chain seq x y z
N MET A 1 -2.79 -27.22 17.74
CA MET A 1 -1.36 -26.86 17.66
C MET A 1 -1.25 -25.34 17.58
N ASN A 2 -0.39 -24.70 18.36
CA ASN A 2 -0.15 -23.27 18.19
C ASN A 2 0.80 -23.02 17.00
N HIS A 3 1.01 -21.77 16.60
CA HIS A 3 1.81 -21.42 15.42
C HIS A 3 3.25 -21.95 15.51
N SER A 4 3.92 -21.68 16.63
CA SER A 4 5.29 -22.14 16.87
C SER A 4 5.42 -23.68 16.87
N GLN A 5 4.41 -24.40 17.37
CA GLN A 5 4.39 -25.86 17.36
C GLN A 5 4.30 -26.45 15.94
N MET A 6 3.54 -25.83 15.02
CA MET A 6 3.52 -26.29 13.63
C MET A 6 4.92 -26.23 13.01
N PHE A 7 5.59 -25.11 13.11
CA PHE A 7 6.91 -24.91 12.50
C PHE A 7 8.05 -25.66 13.21
N LEU A 8 7.82 -26.12 14.44
CA LEU A 8 8.77 -26.98 15.16
C LEU A 8 8.61 -28.48 14.81
N GLN A 9 7.44 -28.91 14.37
CA GLN A 9 7.13 -30.32 14.10
C GLN A 9 7.11 -30.64 12.61
N ALA A 10 6.53 -29.78 11.78
CA ALA A 10 6.52 -29.91 10.34
C ALA A 10 7.83 -29.42 9.74
N GLN A 11 8.28 -30.06 8.66
CA GLN A 11 9.50 -29.65 7.97
C GLN A 11 9.17 -28.75 6.78
N TRP A 12 9.95 -27.70 6.59
CA TRP A 12 9.96 -26.97 5.34
C TRP A 12 10.51 -27.86 4.23
N VAL A 13 9.78 -27.96 3.13
CA VAL A 13 10.17 -28.74 1.96
C VAL A 13 10.26 -27.87 0.71
N THR A 14 11.20 -28.22 -0.18
CA THR A 14 11.42 -27.57 -1.48
C THR A 14 11.74 -28.63 -2.53
N PRO A 15 11.49 -28.39 -3.83
CA PRO A 15 11.93 -29.28 -4.89
C PRO A 15 13.44 -29.54 -4.85
N ALA A 16 13.84 -30.78 -5.11
CA ALA A 16 15.26 -31.15 -5.16
C ALA A 16 16.02 -30.49 -6.31
N ARG A 17 15.33 -30.27 -7.44
CA ARG A 17 15.80 -29.49 -8.60
C ARG A 17 15.06 -28.17 -8.72
N GLU A 18 15.48 -27.31 -9.63
CA GLU A 18 14.81 -26.07 -9.93
C GLU A 18 13.47 -26.31 -10.61
N MET A 19 12.42 -25.68 -10.11
CA MET A 19 11.05 -25.65 -10.64
C MET A 19 10.49 -24.24 -10.46
N THR A 20 9.91 -23.67 -11.52
CA THR A 20 9.39 -22.28 -11.49
C THR A 20 8.25 -22.13 -10.48
N ALA A 21 7.21 -22.94 -10.63
CA ALA A 21 6.00 -22.90 -9.79
C ALA A 21 5.52 -24.33 -9.50
N PRO A 22 6.12 -25.02 -8.50
CA PRO A 22 5.85 -26.43 -8.25
C PRO A 22 4.44 -26.67 -7.70
N TYR A 23 3.86 -27.81 -8.09
CA TYR A 23 2.85 -28.48 -7.31
C TYR A 23 3.52 -29.35 -6.25
N PHE A 24 2.96 -29.32 -5.03
CA PHE A 24 3.27 -30.23 -3.94
C PHE A 24 2.03 -31.08 -3.64
N GLN A 25 2.21 -32.38 -3.41
CA GLN A 25 1.12 -33.30 -3.12
C GLN A 25 1.43 -34.09 -1.88
N ALA A 26 0.42 -34.27 -1.02
CA ALA A 26 0.42 -35.23 0.06
C ALA A 26 -0.86 -36.07 0.03
N GLN A 27 -0.74 -37.36 0.32
CA GLN A 27 -1.88 -38.30 0.37
C GLN A 27 -1.97 -38.91 1.75
N PHE A 28 -3.21 -39.16 2.20
CA PHE A 28 -3.49 -39.79 3.49
C PHE A 28 -4.86 -40.46 3.47
N ASP A 29 -5.05 -41.42 4.35
CA ASP A 29 -6.31 -42.11 4.51
C ASP A 29 -7.09 -41.56 5.70
N CYS A 30 -8.42 -41.45 5.55
CA CYS A 30 -9.34 -41.03 6.59
C CYS A 30 -10.52 -42.01 6.59
N ALA A 31 -10.83 -42.62 7.73
CA ALA A 31 -11.88 -43.65 7.79
C ALA A 31 -13.29 -43.04 7.65
N SER A 32 -13.58 -42.04 8.49
CA SER A 32 -14.79 -41.22 8.39
C SER A 32 -14.50 -39.83 8.97
N ALA A 33 -14.65 -38.78 8.16
CA ALA A 33 -14.25 -37.42 8.58
C ALA A 33 -15.22 -36.83 9.60
N LEU A 34 -14.71 -36.42 10.75
CA LEU A 34 -15.43 -35.68 11.80
C LEU A 34 -15.03 -34.22 11.80
N SER A 35 -13.73 -33.93 11.76
CA SER A 35 -13.20 -32.57 11.70
C SER A 35 -11.83 -32.54 10.99
N GLY A 36 -11.43 -31.37 10.47
CA GLY A 36 -10.12 -31.20 9.87
C GLY A 36 -9.67 -29.74 9.84
N ARG A 37 -8.40 -29.51 10.14
CA ARG A 37 -7.79 -28.17 10.12
C ARG A 37 -6.43 -28.22 9.45
N LEU A 38 -6.30 -27.48 8.37
CA LEU A 38 -5.04 -27.28 7.66
C LEU A 38 -4.38 -26.00 8.17
N ARG A 39 -3.16 -26.14 8.70
CA ARG A 39 -2.25 -25.02 8.98
C ARG A 39 -1.13 -25.05 7.96
N ILE A 40 -0.90 -23.96 7.26
CA ILE A 40 -0.06 -23.94 6.07
C ILE A 40 0.68 -22.62 5.91
N SER A 41 1.91 -22.68 5.44
CA SER A 41 2.67 -21.55 4.94
C SER A 41 3.40 -21.94 3.65
N GLY A 42 3.41 -21.05 2.67
CA GLY A 42 4.19 -21.15 1.45
C GLY A 42 5.15 -19.98 1.34
N LEU A 43 6.36 -20.20 0.88
CA LEU A 43 7.28 -19.14 0.50
C LEU A 43 7.32 -19.04 -1.03
N GLY A 44 6.76 -18.00 -1.51
CA GLY A 44 5.99 -17.69 -2.68
C GLY A 44 4.52 -17.52 -2.33
N PHE A 45 3.64 -17.42 -3.31
CA PHE A 45 2.21 -17.44 -3.07
C PHE A 45 1.66 -18.85 -3.29
N PHE A 46 0.78 -19.32 -2.41
CA PHE A 46 0.19 -20.64 -2.58
C PHE A 46 -1.32 -20.59 -2.82
N SER A 47 -1.79 -21.60 -3.52
CA SER A 47 -3.19 -22.03 -3.51
C SER A 47 -3.26 -23.52 -3.17
N ALA A 48 -4.33 -23.94 -2.47
CA ALA A 48 -4.45 -25.32 -2.04
C ALA A 48 -5.82 -25.91 -2.40
N THR A 49 -5.82 -27.18 -2.78
CA THR A 49 -7.05 -27.97 -2.94
C THR A 49 -6.97 -29.24 -2.09
N LEU A 50 -8.09 -29.65 -1.53
CA LEU A 50 -8.26 -30.96 -0.91
C LEU A 50 -9.33 -31.75 -1.68
N ASN A 51 -8.93 -32.88 -2.23
CA ASN A 51 -9.78 -33.71 -3.08
C ASN A 51 -10.32 -32.95 -4.33
N GLY A 52 -9.48 -32.06 -4.90
CA GLY A 52 -9.81 -31.25 -6.07
C GLY A 52 -10.73 -30.05 -5.78
N ARG A 53 -11.13 -29.83 -4.51
CA ARG A 53 -11.95 -28.69 -4.09
C ARG A 53 -11.05 -27.62 -3.44
N PRO A 54 -11.22 -26.32 -3.77
CA PRO A 54 -10.42 -25.26 -3.16
C PRO A 54 -10.55 -25.24 -1.62
N VAL A 55 -9.42 -25.08 -0.93
CA VAL A 55 -9.37 -24.89 0.52
C VAL A 55 -9.85 -23.48 0.90
N SER A 56 -9.53 -22.49 0.07
CA SER A 56 -9.92 -21.09 0.23
C SER A 56 -9.97 -20.40 -1.14
N GLU A 57 -10.64 -19.25 -1.19
CA GLU A 57 -10.60 -18.31 -2.31
C GLU A 57 -9.56 -17.20 -2.11
N ASP A 58 -8.73 -17.30 -1.07
CA ASP A 58 -7.66 -16.37 -0.80
C ASP A 58 -6.61 -16.41 -1.91
N MET A 59 -6.17 -15.22 -2.34
CA MET A 59 -5.17 -15.05 -3.38
C MET A 59 -3.91 -14.40 -2.80
N PHE A 60 -2.78 -14.66 -3.41
CA PHE A 60 -1.48 -14.07 -3.08
C PHE A 60 -1.11 -14.19 -1.59
N VAL A 61 -1.37 -15.37 -1.02
CA VAL A 61 -1.07 -15.72 0.37
C VAL A 61 0.15 -16.65 0.46
N PRO A 62 0.92 -16.56 1.57
CA PRO A 62 0.84 -15.60 2.67
C PRO A 62 1.18 -14.18 2.23
N VAL A 63 0.80 -13.19 3.05
CA VAL A 63 1.24 -11.80 2.83
C VAL A 63 2.75 -11.69 2.83
N TRP A 64 3.26 -10.75 2.04
CA TRP A 64 4.70 -10.52 1.91
C TRP A 64 5.31 -9.95 3.20
N SER A 65 6.53 -10.40 3.52
CA SER A 65 7.38 -9.89 4.61
C SER A 65 8.85 -9.99 4.20
N ASP A 66 9.77 -9.47 5.01
CA ASP A 66 11.17 -9.83 4.90
C ASP A 66 11.39 -11.17 5.62
N TYR A 67 11.69 -12.22 4.86
CA TYR A 67 11.61 -13.61 5.35
C TYR A 67 12.89 -14.07 6.07
N GLU A 68 14.05 -13.69 5.54
CA GLU A 68 15.36 -14.09 6.04
C GLU A 68 16.44 -13.14 5.53
N LYS A 69 17.60 -13.09 6.19
CA LYS A 69 18.72 -12.28 5.75
C LYS A 69 19.18 -12.71 4.37
N ARG A 70 19.32 -11.74 3.47
CA ARG A 70 19.91 -11.91 2.15
C ARG A 70 21.31 -11.35 2.13
N GLU A 71 22.22 -12.05 1.44
CA GLU A 71 23.55 -11.53 1.11
C GLU A 71 23.50 -10.86 -0.25
N PHE A 72 23.65 -9.55 -0.28
CA PHE A 72 23.75 -8.78 -1.53
C PHE A 72 24.64 -7.56 -1.35
N LEU A 73 25.05 -6.97 -2.48
CA LEU A 73 25.82 -5.74 -2.51
C LEU A 73 24.85 -4.54 -2.67
N PHE A 74 25.15 -3.45 -1.98
CA PHE A 74 24.51 -2.16 -2.18
C PHE A 74 25.54 -1.19 -2.76
N ASP A 75 25.31 -0.69 -3.98
CA ASP A 75 26.26 0.15 -4.73
C ASP A 75 27.71 -0.39 -4.72
N GLY A 76 27.85 -1.71 -4.88
CA GLY A 76 29.16 -2.39 -4.89
C GLY A 76 29.75 -2.70 -3.50
N ALA A 77 29.11 -2.28 -2.41
CA ALA A 77 29.53 -2.58 -1.05
C ALA A 77 28.66 -3.67 -0.40
N PRO A 78 29.22 -4.49 0.52
CA PRO A 78 28.43 -5.42 1.30
C PRO A 78 27.35 -4.71 2.11
N PHE A 79 26.15 -5.28 2.14
CA PHE A 79 25.05 -4.81 2.96
C PHE A 79 25.19 -5.37 4.37
N ASP A 80 25.40 -4.52 5.37
CA ASP A 80 25.75 -4.89 6.74
C ASP A 80 24.65 -4.60 7.78
N GLU A 81 23.50 -4.12 7.34
CA GLU A 81 22.37 -3.80 8.21
C GLU A 81 21.70 -5.05 8.79
N GLU A 82 21.14 -4.91 9.99
CA GLU A 82 20.44 -5.99 10.71
C GLU A 82 18.96 -5.66 10.86
N PHE A 83 18.14 -6.37 10.10
CA PHE A 83 16.69 -6.22 10.09
C PHE A 83 15.97 -7.27 10.92
N GLY A 84 14.67 -7.03 11.14
CA GLY A 84 13.73 -8.06 11.58
C GLY A 84 13.28 -8.93 10.42
N HIS A 85 13.03 -10.21 10.72
CA HIS A 85 12.50 -11.16 9.74
C HIS A 85 11.31 -11.89 10.30
N ARG A 86 10.32 -12.19 9.44
CA ARG A 86 9.12 -12.94 9.85
C ARG A 86 8.49 -13.73 8.71
N ILE A 87 7.77 -14.78 9.08
CA ILE A 87 7.00 -15.61 8.16
C ILE A 87 5.57 -15.70 8.67
N TYR A 88 4.61 -15.61 7.75
CA TYR A 88 3.20 -15.75 8.03
C TYR A 88 2.69 -17.12 7.62
N GLY A 89 1.81 -17.71 8.45
CA GLY A 89 1.05 -18.90 8.14
C GLY A 89 -0.44 -18.63 8.20
N LEU A 90 -1.25 -19.50 7.60
CA LEU A 90 -2.70 -19.45 7.57
C LEU A 90 -3.29 -20.72 8.16
N SER A 91 -4.52 -20.65 8.62
CA SER A 91 -5.25 -21.78 9.22
C SER A 91 -6.64 -21.86 8.62
N TYR A 92 -6.96 -22.99 8.00
CA TYR A 92 -8.23 -23.24 7.32
C TYR A 92 -8.98 -24.42 7.95
N ASP A 93 -10.27 -24.28 8.12
CA ASP A 93 -11.15 -25.41 8.41
C ASP A 93 -11.41 -26.17 7.10
N VAL A 94 -11.00 -27.43 7.07
CA VAL A 94 -11.14 -28.31 5.90
C VAL A 94 -12.06 -29.49 6.15
N SER A 95 -12.81 -29.48 7.25
CA SER A 95 -13.71 -30.58 7.66
C SER A 95 -14.65 -31.00 6.54
N ALA A 96 -15.27 -30.03 5.84
CA ALA A 96 -16.21 -30.31 4.75
C ALA A 96 -15.53 -30.79 3.44
N LEU A 97 -14.23 -30.80 3.38
CA LEU A 97 -13.45 -31.22 2.21
C LEU A 97 -12.91 -32.65 2.33
N LEU A 98 -12.85 -33.16 3.54
CA LEU A 98 -12.43 -34.56 3.82
C LEU A 98 -13.46 -35.55 3.30
N VAL A 99 -13.00 -36.70 2.84
CA VAL A 99 -13.85 -37.83 2.39
C VAL A 99 -13.35 -39.15 3.01
N PRO A 100 -14.22 -40.13 3.23
CA PRO A 100 -13.78 -41.46 3.62
C PRO A 100 -12.86 -42.08 2.56
N GLY A 101 -11.82 -42.78 3.02
CA GLY A 101 -10.78 -43.36 2.18
C GLY A 101 -9.64 -42.43 1.89
N GLN A 102 -9.06 -42.53 0.70
CA GLN A 102 -7.88 -41.76 0.30
C GLN A 102 -8.21 -40.27 0.04
N ASN A 103 -7.50 -39.39 0.70
CA ASN A 103 -7.54 -37.94 0.51
C ASN A 103 -6.26 -37.45 -0.11
N THR A 104 -6.36 -36.39 -0.92
CA THR A 104 -5.24 -35.77 -1.61
C THR A 104 -5.23 -34.26 -1.37
N LEU A 105 -4.22 -33.79 -0.64
CA LEU A 105 -3.88 -32.38 -0.54
C LEU A 105 -2.93 -32.01 -1.68
N LEU A 106 -3.33 -31.06 -2.53
CA LEU A 106 -2.53 -30.50 -3.61
C LEU A 106 -2.31 -29.01 -3.36
N VAL A 107 -1.06 -28.58 -3.30
CA VAL A 107 -0.68 -27.18 -3.09
C VAL A 107 0.16 -26.71 -4.28
N HIS A 108 -0.28 -25.65 -4.93
CA HIS A 108 0.47 -24.96 -5.96
C HIS A 108 1.19 -23.75 -5.34
N VAL A 109 2.50 -23.65 -5.49
CA VAL A 109 3.30 -22.54 -4.96
C VAL A 109 3.93 -21.80 -6.13
N THR A 110 3.48 -20.56 -6.39
CA THR A 110 4.07 -19.67 -7.37
C THR A 110 5.22 -18.87 -6.73
N PRO A 111 6.18 -18.32 -7.51
CA PRO A 111 7.35 -17.64 -6.96
C PRO A 111 7.02 -16.50 -6.00
N GLY A 112 6.01 -15.67 -6.30
CA GLY A 112 5.67 -14.49 -5.51
C GLY A 112 6.91 -13.62 -5.25
N TRP A 113 6.94 -12.93 -4.12
CA TRP A 113 8.10 -12.13 -3.69
C TRP A 113 9.29 -12.97 -3.21
N TYR A 114 9.05 -14.21 -2.76
CA TYR A 114 10.11 -15.03 -2.19
C TYR A 114 11.11 -15.53 -3.23
N ALA A 115 10.62 -15.91 -4.39
CA ALA A 115 11.43 -16.47 -5.47
C ALA A 115 11.48 -15.56 -6.73
N GLN A 116 11.16 -14.25 -6.57
CA GLN A 116 11.29 -13.27 -7.65
C GLN A 116 12.77 -13.15 -8.07
N PRO A 117 13.11 -13.41 -9.33
CA PRO A 117 14.53 -13.52 -9.73
C PRO A 117 15.28 -12.19 -9.67
N THR A 118 14.66 -11.09 -10.10
CA THR A 118 15.31 -9.77 -10.15
C THR A 118 14.36 -8.66 -9.73
N TRP A 119 14.92 -7.53 -9.25
CA TRP A 119 14.19 -6.29 -9.12
C TRP A 119 13.92 -5.64 -10.49
N VAL A 120 13.03 -4.66 -10.51
CA VAL A 120 12.87 -3.78 -11.67
C VAL A 120 14.22 -3.16 -12.02
N GLY A 121 14.63 -3.28 -13.29
CA GLY A 121 15.96 -2.85 -13.76
C GLY A 121 16.95 -3.99 -13.98
N GLY A 122 16.68 -5.19 -13.48
CA GLY A 122 17.32 -6.44 -13.93
C GLY A 122 18.71 -6.79 -13.37
N ASP A 123 19.35 -5.91 -12.60
CA ASP A 123 20.79 -6.08 -12.30
C ASP A 123 21.09 -6.94 -11.08
N GLN A 124 20.11 -7.21 -10.20
CA GLN A 124 20.36 -7.87 -8.93
C GLN A 124 19.28 -8.86 -8.56
N SER A 125 19.71 -9.98 -7.97
CA SER A 125 18.81 -10.98 -7.45
C SER A 125 17.92 -10.40 -6.34
N ALA A 126 16.60 -10.59 -6.52
CA ALA A 126 15.60 -10.29 -5.50
C ALA A 126 15.25 -11.53 -4.67
N ALA A 127 15.57 -12.72 -5.17
CA ALA A 127 15.13 -13.98 -4.60
C ALA A 127 15.81 -14.28 -3.25
N TYR A 128 15.00 -14.75 -2.30
CA TYR A 128 15.47 -15.38 -1.07
C TYR A 128 15.85 -16.85 -1.33
N GLY A 129 15.15 -17.51 -2.24
CA GLY A 129 15.39 -18.90 -2.57
C GLY A 129 14.35 -19.48 -3.51
N ARG A 130 14.25 -20.82 -3.51
CA ARG A 130 13.24 -21.54 -4.30
C ARG A 130 11.91 -21.62 -3.55
N PRO A 131 10.76 -21.79 -4.24
CA PRO A 131 9.47 -22.00 -3.58
C PRO A 131 9.53 -23.08 -2.51
N ARG A 132 8.91 -22.84 -1.35
CA ARG A 132 8.90 -23.73 -0.18
C ARG A 132 7.49 -23.91 0.34
N LEU A 133 7.27 -25.05 0.99
CA LEU A 133 6.00 -25.39 1.63
C LEU A 133 6.26 -25.95 3.02
N CYS A 134 5.41 -25.56 3.99
CA CYS A 134 5.34 -26.16 5.32
C CYS A 134 3.88 -26.26 5.72
N PHE A 135 3.41 -27.41 6.16
CA PHE A 135 2.05 -27.57 6.65
C PHE A 135 1.91 -28.65 7.74
N ALA A 136 0.82 -28.51 8.51
CA ALA A 136 0.29 -29.54 9.40
C ALA A 136 -1.22 -29.65 9.14
N LEU A 137 -1.68 -30.82 8.76
CA LEU A 137 -3.10 -31.15 8.64
C LEU A 137 -3.50 -32.03 9.82
N GLU A 138 -4.27 -31.47 10.73
CA GLU A 138 -4.88 -32.20 11.86
C GLU A 138 -6.29 -32.60 11.45
N TYR A 139 -6.66 -33.88 11.64
CA TYR A 139 -7.99 -34.33 11.39
C TYR A 139 -8.40 -35.41 12.43
N GLU A 140 -9.69 -35.54 12.62
CA GLU A 140 -10.29 -36.54 13.50
C GLU A 140 -11.25 -37.41 12.70
N ASP A 141 -11.14 -38.71 12.88
CA ASP A 141 -12.03 -39.71 12.31
C ASP A 141 -12.49 -40.72 13.41
N GLU A 142 -13.19 -41.74 13.04
CA GLU A 142 -13.68 -42.77 13.98
C GLU A 142 -12.56 -43.53 14.73
N ASN A 143 -11.32 -43.48 14.21
CA ASN A 143 -10.14 -44.08 14.81
C ASN A 143 -9.39 -43.12 15.76
N GLY A 144 -9.81 -41.86 15.84
CA GLY A 144 -9.23 -40.83 16.71
C GLY A 144 -8.61 -39.67 15.96
N ALA A 145 -7.72 -38.95 16.66
CA ALA A 145 -7.04 -37.76 16.13
C ALA A 145 -5.74 -38.15 15.39
N HIS A 146 -5.59 -37.58 14.22
CA HIS A 146 -4.45 -37.78 13.32
C HIS A 146 -3.77 -36.47 12.96
N THR A 147 -2.48 -36.52 12.63
CA THR A 147 -1.73 -35.35 12.13
C THR A 147 -0.85 -35.76 10.96
N LEU A 148 -1.04 -35.13 9.82
CA LEU A 148 -0.14 -35.22 8.66
C LEU A 148 0.75 -33.99 8.63
N LEU A 149 2.06 -34.20 8.69
CA LEU A 149 3.07 -33.14 8.66
C LEU A 149 3.78 -33.14 7.33
N SER A 150 4.13 -31.95 6.81
CA SER A 150 5.03 -31.84 5.66
C SER A 150 6.43 -32.38 5.98
N GLY A 151 6.98 -33.14 5.05
CA GLY A 151 8.33 -33.75 5.14
C GLY A 151 8.65 -34.55 3.88
N PRO A 152 9.92 -35.01 3.71
CA PRO A 152 10.35 -35.76 2.52
C PRO A 152 9.65 -37.11 2.32
N ASP A 153 9.10 -37.70 3.39
CA ASP A 153 8.39 -38.97 3.32
C ASP A 153 6.90 -38.83 3.07
N THR A 154 6.36 -37.61 3.24
CA THR A 154 4.92 -37.35 3.13
C THR A 154 4.55 -36.48 1.93
N VAL A 155 5.52 -35.75 1.34
CA VAL A 155 5.28 -34.81 0.26
C VAL A 155 6.09 -35.19 -0.97
N VAL A 156 5.45 -35.10 -2.13
CA VAL A 156 6.10 -35.16 -3.45
C VAL A 156 5.83 -33.87 -4.21
N CYS A 157 6.63 -33.53 -5.20
CA CYS A 157 6.46 -32.33 -6.03
C CYS A 157 6.59 -32.64 -7.52
N ARG A 158 6.06 -31.75 -8.36
CA ARG A 158 6.28 -31.74 -9.81
C ARG A 158 6.16 -30.35 -10.38
N GLU A 159 6.63 -30.13 -11.59
CA GLU A 159 6.36 -28.90 -12.34
C GLU A 159 4.88 -28.69 -12.58
N SER A 160 4.47 -27.42 -12.62
CA SER A 160 3.14 -27.02 -13.10
C SER A 160 3.18 -26.58 -14.56
N GLU A 161 2.03 -26.11 -15.07
CA GLU A 161 1.93 -25.44 -16.37
C GLU A 161 2.65 -24.09 -16.44
N ILE A 162 2.97 -23.43 -15.31
CA ILE A 162 3.72 -22.17 -15.31
C ILE A 162 5.19 -22.46 -15.63
N THR A 163 5.61 -22.04 -16.82
CA THR A 163 6.96 -22.29 -17.36
C THR A 163 7.89 -21.12 -17.24
N ALA A 164 7.34 -19.90 -17.16
CA ALA A 164 8.08 -18.67 -16.89
C ALA A 164 7.24 -17.77 -15.98
N PHE A 165 7.91 -17.06 -15.11
CA PHE A 165 7.29 -16.19 -14.14
C PHE A 165 8.18 -14.99 -13.83
N ASP A 166 7.58 -13.83 -13.80
CA ASP A 166 8.11 -12.60 -13.23
C ASP A 166 6.98 -11.85 -12.57
N LEU A 167 7.14 -11.47 -11.30
CA LEU A 167 6.08 -10.82 -10.53
C LEU A 167 5.61 -9.53 -11.19
N PHE A 168 6.52 -8.77 -11.82
CA PHE A 168 6.23 -7.48 -12.46
C PHE A 168 5.74 -7.62 -13.90
N GLN A 169 6.36 -8.53 -14.68
CA GLN A 169 6.08 -8.67 -16.11
C GLN A 169 5.00 -9.71 -16.41
N GLY A 170 4.82 -10.73 -15.54
CA GLY A 170 3.77 -11.71 -15.70
C GLY A 170 4.24 -13.15 -15.84
N GLU A 171 3.41 -13.99 -16.46
CA GLU A 171 3.63 -15.43 -16.50
C GLU A 171 3.33 -16.05 -17.84
N THR A 172 3.97 -17.20 -18.11
CA THR A 172 3.67 -18.08 -19.24
C THR A 172 3.15 -19.41 -18.70
N GLN A 173 1.94 -19.79 -19.13
CA GLN A 173 1.34 -21.10 -18.83
C GLN A 173 1.34 -21.96 -20.10
N ASP A 174 1.90 -23.16 -20.02
CA ASP A 174 1.96 -24.10 -21.14
C ASP A 174 1.20 -25.40 -20.85
N TYR A 175 0.01 -25.49 -21.41
CA TYR A 175 -0.86 -26.66 -21.33
C TYR A 175 -0.66 -27.65 -22.49
N THR A 176 0.28 -27.42 -23.41
CA THR A 176 0.59 -28.32 -24.51
C THR A 176 1.52 -29.45 -24.09
N ARG A 177 2.35 -29.20 -23.08
CA ARG A 177 3.28 -30.19 -22.52
C ARG A 177 2.61 -31.03 -21.42
N PRO A 178 2.97 -32.33 -21.31
CA PRO A 178 2.55 -33.11 -20.16
C PRO A 178 3.27 -32.60 -18.89
N LEU A 179 2.57 -32.60 -17.78
CA LEU A 179 3.20 -32.38 -16.48
C LEU A 179 4.14 -33.54 -16.17
N GLY A 180 5.31 -33.24 -15.61
CA GLY A 180 6.31 -34.24 -15.24
C GLY A 180 5.83 -35.26 -14.19
N ALA A 181 6.61 -36.30 -13.98
CA ALA A 181 6.37 -37.27 -12.90
C ALA A 181 6.50 -36.59 -11.53
N TRP A 182 5.88 -37.19 -10.53
CA TRP A 182 6.06 -36.79 -9.15
C TRP A 182 7.48 -37.16 -8.68
N GLU A 183 8.16 -36.21 -8.07
CA GLU A 183 9.55 -36.30 -7.58
C GLU A 183 9.60 -36.08 -6.07
N ARG A 184 10.66 -36.57 -5.43
CA ARG A 184 10.90 -36.33 -4.01
C ARG A 184 11.25 -34.87 -3.74
N VAL A 185 10.78 -34.33 -2.63
CA VAL A 185 11.22 -33.05 -2.07
C VAL A 185 12.46 -33.27 -1.19
N ARG A 186 13.13 -32.17 -0.87
CA ARG A 186 14.16 -32.15 0.19
C ARG A 186 13.66 -31.32 1.37
N ALA A 187 14.02 -31.75 2.58
CA ALA A 187 13.80 -30.95 3.79
C ALA A 187 14.82 -29.81 3.86
N LEU A 188 14.43 -28.76 4.55
CA LEU A 188 15.25 -27.59 4.85
C LEU A 188 15.28 -27.36 6.36
N GLU A 189 16.36 -26.71 6.83
CA GLU A 189 16.47 -26.26 8.21
C GLU A 189 15.36 -25.22 8.51
N PRO A 190 14.89 -25.17 9.77
CA PRO A 190 13.95 -24.13 10.21
C PRO A 190 14.51 -22.73 10.05
N PHE A 191 13.64 -21.78 9.77
CA PHE A 191 14.01 -20.36 9.72
C PHE A 191 14.24 -19.79 11.12
N ALA A 192 15.30 -19.03 11.28
CA ALA A 192 15.58 -18.26 12.50
C ALA A 192 14.86 -16.90 12.46
N CYS A 193 13.55 -16.89 12.41
CA CYS A 193 12.74 -15.69 12.34
C CYS A 193 11.45 -15.82 13.16
N GLU A 194 10.71 -14.73 13.31
CA GLU A 194 9.41 -14.76 13.97
C GLU A 194 8.36 -15.40 13.05
N HIS A 195 7.53 -16.27 13.61
CA HIS A 195 6.44 -16.93 12.91
C HIS A 195 5.09 -16.48 13.47
N LEU A 196 4.23 -15.95 12.61
CA LEU A 196 2.92 -15.41 12.98
C LEU A 196 1.79 -16.03 12.16
N TRP A 197 0.59 -16.09 12.76
CA TRP A 197 -0.63 -16.27 11.96
C TRP A 197 -0.95 -14.97 11.25
N GLN A 198 -1.30 -15.09 9.97
CA GLN A 198 -1.75 -13.95 9.19
C GLN A 198 -3.09 -13.44 9.72
N ASP A 199 -3.09 -12.21 10.22
CA ASP A 199 -4.27 -11.45 10.63
C ASP A 199 -4.66 -10.39 9.58
N CYS A 200 -3.77 -10.12 8.63
CA CYS A 200 -4.01 -9.22 7.50
C CYS A 200 -4.96 -9.86 6.48
N PRO A 201 -5.92 -9.11 5.92
CA PRO A 201 -6.77 -9.60 4.85
C PRO A 201 -5.95 -10.10 3.65
N ALA A 202 -6.30 -11.28 3.14
CA ALA A 202 -5.77 -11.79 1.88
C ALA A 202 -6.32 -10.98 0.70
N ASP A 203 -5.67 -11.10 -0.45
CA ASP A 203 -6.22 -10.62 -1.71
C ASP A 203 -7.37 -11.51 -2.17
N GLY A 204 -8.24 -10.97 -3.00
CA GLY A 204 -9.34 -11.71 -3.61
C GLY A 204 -10.03 -10.94 -4.71
N VAL A 205 -10.92 -11.60 -5.43
CA VAL A 205 -11.75 -10.96 -6.46
C VAL A 205 -12.83 -10.12 -5.77
N GLU A 206 -12.74 -8.80 -5.91
CA GLU A 206 -13.75 -7.87 -5.39
C GLU A 206 -14.98 -7.85 -6.29
N ARG A 207 -14.77 -7.72 -7.61
CA ARG A 207 -15.83 -7.65 -8.61
C ARG A 207 -15.33 -8.07 -10.00
N ARG A 208 -16.28 -8.25 -10.93
CA ARG A 208 -16.00 -8.56 -12.32
C ARG A 208 -16.50 -7.44 -13.24
N ILE A 209 -15.68 -7.05 -14.21
CA ILE A 209 -15.99 -6.04 -15.22
C ILE A 209 -16.16 -6.75 -16.56
N ALA A 210 -17.20 -6.38 -17.30
CA ALA A 210 -17.32 -6.73 -18.72
C ALA A 210 -16.59 -5.66 -19.55
N PRO A 211 -15.40 -5.94 -20.11
CA PRO A 211 -14.65 -4.94 -20.86
C PRO A 211 -15.29 -4.67 -22.21
N ARG A 212 -15.17 -3.44 -22.69
CA ARG A 212 -15.65 -3.02 -24.00
C ARG A 212 -14.59 -3.29 -25.05
N LEU A 213 -14.94 -4.03 -26.10
CA LEU A 213 -14.10 -4.16 -27.30
C LEU A 213 -14.01 -2.80 -28.00
N LEU A 214 -12.81 -2.28 -28.20
CA LEU A 214 -12.56 -1.03 -28.91
C LEU A 214 -12.42 -1.28 -30.40
N HIS A 215 -11.56 -2.19 -30.78
CA HIS A 215 -11.37 -2.61 -32.18
C HIS A 215 -10.76 -4.01 -32.24
N GLN A 216 -10.90 -4.63 -33.41
CA GLN A 216 -10.29 -5.91 -33.73
C GLN A 216 -9.67 -5.84 -35.12
N ARG A 217 -8.42 -6.31 -35.27
CA ARG A 217 -7.69 -6.31 -36.53
C ARG A 217 -6.63 -7.42 -36.52
N ASP A 218 -6.55 -8.19 -37.59
CA ASP A 218 -5.50 -9.19 -37.83
C ASP A 218 -5.31 -10.19 -36.65
N GLY A 219 -6.42 -10.62 -36.05
CA GLY A 219 -6.41 -11.54 -34.89
C GLY A 219 -6.02 -10.91 -33.56
N LEU A 220 -5.80 -9.59 -33.51
CA LEU A 220 -5.58 -8.80 -32.30
C LEU A 220 -6.87 -8.06 -31.93
N SER A 221 -7.30 -8.20 -30.70
CA SER A 221 -8.44 -7.48 -30.12
C SER A 221 -7.98 -6.58 -29.01
N VAL A 222 -8.43 -5.32 -28.97
CA VAL A 222 -8.10 -4.32 -27.93
C VAL A 222 -9.35 -3.97 -27.14
N TYR A 223 -9.21 -3.97 -25.82
CA TYR A 223 -10.30 -3.77 -24.88
C TYR A 223 -10.03 -2.60 -23.93
N ASP A 224 -11.10 -1.89 -23.52
CA ASP A 224 -11.14 -0.90 -22.43
C ASP A 224 -12.08 -1.43 -21.34
N GLN A 225 -11.59 -1.57 -20.13
CA GLN A 225 -12.44 -1.92 -18.97
C GLN A 225 -13.07 -0.71 -18.26
N GLY A 226 -12.84 0.51 -18.78
CA GLY A 226 -13.48 1.74 -18.34
C GLY A 226 -12.77 2.43 -17.18
N GLU A 227 -11.95 1.71 -16.43
CA GLU A 227 -11.20 2.23 -15.29
C GLU A 227 -9.85 1.53 -15.12
N ASN A 228 -8.88 2.24 -14.54
CA ASN A 228 -7.58 1.67 -14.20
C ASN A 228 -7.70 0.92 -12.87
N VAL A 229 -7.41 -0.37 -12.87
CA VAL A 229 -7.54 -1.26 -11.71
C VAL A 229 -6.43 -2.30 -11.70
N THR A 230 -6.38 -3.11 -10.66
CA THR A 230 -5.55 -4.30 -10.60
C THR A 230 -6.37 -5.57 -10.78
N GLY A 231 -5.76 -6.58 -11.40
CA GLY A 231 -6.39 -7.87 -11.60
C GLY A 231 -5.91 -8.62 -12.83
N THR A 232 -6.80 -9.43 -13.41
CA THR A 232 -6.52 -10.24 -14.59
C THR A 232 -7.80 -10.48 -15.41
N PRO A 233 -7.73 -10.54 -16.75
CA PRO A 233 -8.85 -11.01 -17.54
C PRO A 233 -9.00 -12.53 -17.41
N VAL A 234 -10.24 -12.98 -17.46
CA VAL A 234 -10.63 -14.37 -17.60
C VAL A 234 -10.97 -14.61 -19.08
N LEU A 235 -10.27 -15.54 -19.71
CA LEU A 235 -10.42 -15.84 -21.12
C LEU A 235 -10.96 -17.26 -21.30
N LEU A 236 -11.67 -17.49 -22.38
CA LEU A 236 -11.92 -18.82 -22.95
C LEU A 236 -11.02 -18.97 -24.18
N GLY A 237 -9.95 -19.77 -24.06
CA GLY A 237 -9.21 -20.22 -25.23
C GLY A 237 -10.10 -21.17 -26.04
N THR A 238 -10.31 -20.87 -27.31
CA THR A 238 -11.32 -21.55 -28.15
C THR A 238 -10.76 -22.64 -29.03
N GLU A 239 -9.50 -22.53 -29.43
CA GLU A 239 -8.82 -23.47 -30.35
C GLU A 239 -7.35 -23.63 -29.90
N PRO A 240 -6.68 -24.75 -30.29
CA PRO A 240 -5.25 -24.93 -30.06
C PRO A 240 -4.42 -23.75 -30.58
N GLY A 241 -3.49 -23.26 -29.78
CA GLY A 241 -2.64 -22.13 -30.20
C GLY A 241 -2.01 -21.39 -29.03
N THR A 242 -1.39 -20.29 -29.38
CA THR A 242 -0.81 -19.35 -28.40
C THR A 242 -1.71 -18.13 -28.27
N ILE A 243 -2.01 -17.76 -27.04
CA ILE A 243 -2.76 -16.56 -26.67
C ILE A 243 -1.83 -15.65 -25.90
N THR A 244 -1.67 -14.42 -26.36
CA THR A 244 -0.85 -13.39 -25.69
C THR A 244 -1.74 -12.24 -25.28
N VAL A 245 -1.64 -11.83 -24.01
CA VAL A 245 -2.31 -10.65 -23.46
C VAL A 245 -1.24 -9.64 -23.07
N ILE A 246 -1.41 -8.40 -23.51
CA ILE A 246 -0.56 -7.26 -23.11
C ILE A 246 -1.43 -6.25 -22.38
N PHE A 247 -0.96 -5.77 -21.24
CA PHE A 247 -1.69 -4.87 -20.34
C PHE A 247 -1.06 -3.49 -20.37
N SER A 248 -1.88 -2.42 -20.28
CA SER A 248 -1.39 -1.06 -20.21
C SER A 248 -2.37 -0.12 -19.48
N GLU A 249 -1.86 0.90 -18.84
CA GLU A 249 -2.67 1.97 -18.27
C GLU A 249 -3.17 2.96 -19.33
N ALA A 250 -2.52 3.01 -20.51
CA ALA A 250 -2.86 3.92 -21.61
C ALA A 250 -2.84 3.25 -22.97
N LEU A 251 -3.39 3.93 -23.97
CA LEU A 251 -3.26 3.57 -25.37
C LEU A 251 -2.33 4.54 -26.08
N GLY A 252 -1.50 4.00 -26.97
CA GLY A 252 -0.72 4.78 -27.91
C GLY A 252 -1.60 5.43 -28.99
N ALA A 253 -1.01 6.29 -29.80
CA ALA A 253 -1.70 6.98 -30.90
C ALA A 253 -2.26 6.02 -31.97
N ASP A 254 -1.74 4.81 -32.06
CA ASP A 254 -2.19 3.72 -32.94
C ASP A 254 -3.37 2.92 -32.36
N GLY A 255 -3.80 3.25 -31.12
CA GLY A 255 -4.87 2.56 -30.42
C GLY A 255 -4.47 1.22 -29.80
N LEU A 256 -3.19 0.91 -29.72
CA LEU A 256 -2.64 -0.28 -29.04
C LEU A 256 -2.22 0.06 -27.60
N PRO A 257 -2.02 -0.95 -26.73
CA PRO A 257 -1.40 -0.75 -25.42
C PRO A 257 -0.08 0.03 -25.54
N ASP A 258 0.00 1.18 -24.83
CA ASP A 258 1.14 2.09 -24.94
C ASP A 258 2.42 1.44 -24.38
N PRO A 259 3.52 1.40 -25.16
CA PRO A 259 4.80 0.86 -24.71
C PRO A 259 5.40 1.53 -23.46
N GLU A 260 5.14 2.80 -23.24
CA GLU A 260 5.62 3.54 -22.05
C GLU A 260 4.83 3.17 -20.79
N HIS A 261 3.57 2.75 -20.94
CA HIS A 261 2.66 2.47 -19.82
C HIS A 261 2.28 0.98 -19.68
N HIS A 262 2.83 0.08 -20.50
CA HIS A 262 2.63 -1.35 -20.30
C HIS A 262 3.70 -2.00 -19.41
N HIS A 263 4.86 -1.35 -19.23
CA HIS A 263 5.94 -1.79 -18.34
C HIS A 263 6.35 -3.27 -18.48
N GLY A 264 6.17 -3.84 -19.68
CA GLY A 264 6.44 -5.24 -19.95
C GLY A 264 5.38 -6.24 -19.47
N GLN A 265 4.27 -5.77 -18.89
CA GLN A 265 3.20 -6.63 -18.37
C GLN A 265 2.55 -7.46 -19.49
N LYS A 266 2.59 -8.79 -19.36
CA LYS A 266 2.02 -9.73 -20.31
C LYS A 266 1.65 -11.06 -19.68
N ALA A 267 0.65 -11.75 -20.23
CA ALA A 267 0.37 -13.16 -19.96
C ALA A 267 0.40 -13.94 -21.26
N ILE A 268 1.01 -15.12 -21.25
CA ILE A 268 1.10 -16.00 -22.40
C ILE A 268 0.53 -17.37 -22.04
N PHE A 269 -0.34 -17.89 -22.90
CA PHE A 269 -0.97 -19.20 -22.71
C PHE A 269 -0.78 -20.04 -23.98
N HIS A 270 -0.20 -21.22 -23.84
CA HIS A 270 -0.14 -22.23 -24.90
C HIS A 270 -1.17 -23.31 -24.60
N ILE A 271 -2.14 -23.51 -25.49
CA ILE A 271 -3.23 -24.46 -25.28
C ILE A 271 -3.34 -25.46 -26.44
N ARG A 272 -3.77 -26.67 -26.14
CA ARG A 272 -4.06 -27.74 -27.11
C ARG A 272 -5.55 -28.06 -27.25
N GLU A 273 -6.37 -27.55 -26.37
CA GLU A 273 -7.81 -27.75 -26.32
C GLU A 273 -8.49 -26.55 -25.66
N PRO A 274 -9.78 -26.30 -25.92
CA PRO A 274 -10.52 -25.22 -25.31
C PRO A 274 -10.47 -25.30 -23.77
N ARG A 275 -10.20 -24.15 -23.12
CA ARG A 275 -10.15 -24.06 -21.66
C ARG A 275 -10.26 -22.63 -21.16
N THR A 276 -10.68 -22.47 -19.91
CA THR A 276 -10.64 -21.19 -19.21
C THR A 276 -9.20 -20.89 -18.77
N LEU A 277 -8.77 -19.63 -18.96
CA LEU A 277 -7.43 -19.15 -18.72
C LEU A 277 -7.48 -17.88 -17.89
N ARG A 278 -6.57 -17.75 -16.94
CA ARG A 278 -6.28 -16.53 -16.19
C ARG A 278 -4.87 -16.61 -15.62
N ALA A 279 -4.27 -15.46 -15.29
CA ALA A 279 -3.05 -15.44 -14.50
C ALA A 279 -3.34 -15.91 -13.05
N ILE A 280 -2.37 -16.59 -12.44
CA ILE A 280 -2.53 -17.25 -11.13
C ILE A 280 -1.52 -16.69 -10.12
N GLY A 281 -0.27 -16.42 -10.55
CA GLY A 281 0.84 -16.09 -9.66
C GLY A 281 1.07 -14.60 -9.49
N THR A 282 0.44 -13.75 -10.30
CA THR A 282 0.61 -12.30 -10.26
C THR A 282 -0.68 -11.56 -10.62
N TRP A 283 -0.70 -10.26 -10.40
CA TRP A 283 -1.75 -9.33 -10.86
C TRP A 283 -1.16 -8.34 -11.86
N TYR A 284 -2.01 -7.63 -12.59
CA TYR A 284 -1.64 -6.57 -13.52
C TYR A 284 -2.32 -5.28 -13.13
N GLY A 285 -1.63 -4.14 -13.28
CA GLY A 285 -2.20 -2.80 -13.16
C GLY A 285 -2.49 -2.27 -14.56
N TYR A 286 -3.77 -2.03 -14.91
CA TYR A 286 -4.12 -1.67 -16.28
C TYR A 286 -5.55 -1.12 -16.39
N ARG A 287 -5.77 -0.36 -17.47
CA ARG A 287 -7.10 0.00 -17.95
C ARG A 287 -7.37 -0.68 -19.30
N TYR A 288 -6.37 -0.74 -20.16
CA TYR A 288 -6.46 -1.28 -21.50
C TYR A 288 -5.66 -2.58 -21.60
N PHE A 289 -6.14 -3.47 -22.44
CA PHE A 289 -5.38 -4.67 -22.77
C PHE A 289 -5.67 -5.14 -24.18
N SER A 290 -4.70 -5.83 -24.76
CA SER A 290 -4.87 -6.51 -26.04
C SER A 290 -4.82 -8.02 -25.86
N VAL A 291 -5.54 -8.74 -26.72
CA VAL A 291 -5.54 -10.20 -26.81
C VAL A 291 -5.21 -10.59 -28.25
N GLN A 292 -4.10 -11.28 -28.42
CA GLN A 292 -3.69 -11.88 -29.68
C GLN A 292 -3.84 -13.39 -29.58
N GLY A 293 -4.53 -14.02 -30.55
CA GLY A 293 -4.73 -15.46 -30.61
C GLY A 293 -6.17 -15.90 -30.39
N PRO A 294 -6.44 -17.23 -30.40
CA PRO A 294 -7.78 -17.79 -30.40
C PRO A 294 -8.44 -17.78 -29.01
N ALA A 295 -8.90 -16.62 -28.59
CA ALA A 295 -9.54 -16.49 -27.29
C ALA A 295 -10.73 -15.51 -27.30
N GLN A 296 -11.69 -15.79 -26.42
CA GLN A 296 -12.79 -14.90 -26.07
C GLN A 296 -12.57 -14.36 -24.66
N VAL A 297 -12.72 -13.05 -24.45
CA VAL A 297 -12.72 -12.44 -23.13
C VAL A 297 -14.09 -12.67 -22.48
N LEU A 298 -14.09 -13.27 -21.28
CA LEU A 298 -15.30 -13.53 -20.50
C LEU A 298 -15.60 -12.35 -19.57
N CYS A 299 -14.60 -11.92 -18.81
CA CYS A 299 -14.64 -10.77 -17.91
C CYS A 299 -13.22 -10.37 -17.51
N CYS A 300 -13.10 -9.24 -16.78
CA CYS A 300 -11.90 -8.89 -16.03
C CYS A 300 -12.20 -8.99 -14.53
N GLU A 301 -11.38 -9.71 -13.78
CA GLU A 301 -11.46 -9.80 -12.33
C GLU A 301 -10.64 -8.66 -11.73
N VAL A 302 -11.29 -7.83 -10.90
CA VAL A 302 -10.64 -6.79 -10.08
C VAL A 302 -10.17 -7.46 -8.80
N ILE A 303 -8.89 -7.38 -8.53
CA ILE A 303 -8.23 -8.09 -7.42
C ILE A 303 -7.45 -7.09 -6.58
N HIS A 304 -7.64 -7.12 -5.28
CA HIS A 304 -6.85 -6.42 -4.27
C HIS A 304 -7.08 -7.07 -2.89
N SER A 305 -6.38 -6.63 -1.86
CA SER A 305 -6.64 -7.06 -0.49
C SER A 305 -8.10 -6.81 -0.12
N LYS A 306 -8.74 -7.77 0.57
CA LYS A 306 -10.18 -7.74 0.96
C LYS A 306 -10.43 -6.68 2.04
N VAL A 307 -10.18 -5.42 1.69
CA VAL A 307 -10.37 -4.24 2.54
C VAL A 307 -11.62 -3.51 2.06
N PRO A 308 -12.70 -3.42 2.88
CA PRO A 308 -13.94 -2.78 2.48
C PRO A 308 -13.80 -1.25 2.45
N VAL A 309 -14.56 -0.58 1.58
CA VAL A 309 -14.78 0.86 1.63
C VAL A 309 -15.76 1.16 2.76
N THR A 310 -15.35 2.01 3.72
CA THR A 310 -16.11 2.35 4.93
C THR A 310 -16.53 3.82 4.97
N SER A 311 -16.55 4.46 3.81
CA SER A 311 -16.91 5.86 3.65
C SER A 311 -17.82 6.06 2.46
N THR A 312 -18.53 7.20 2.45
CA THR A 312 -19.23 7.72 1.27
C THR A 312 -18.97 9.21 1.14
N PHE A 313 -18.88 9.70 -0.09
CA PHE A 313 -18.79 11.14 -0.37
C PHE A 313 -19.58 11.45 -1.64
N HIS A 314 -20.35 12.52 -1.61
CA HIS A 314 -21.14 12.98 -2.75
C HIS A 314 -21.00 14.48 -2.91
N ALA A 315 -20.52 14.90 -4.07
CA ALA A 315 -20.38 16.28 -4.47
C ALA A 315 -20.89 16.47 -5.91
N PRO A 316 -21.69 17.51 -6.21
CA PRO A 316 -22.05 17.86 -7.58
C PRO A 316 -20.87 18.48 -8.34
N GLU A 317 -19.85 18.96 -7.63
CA GLU A 317 -18.62 19.44 -8.24
C GLU A 317 -17.78 18.23 -8.70
N PRO A 318 -17.49 18.10 -10.02
CA PRO A 318 -16.98 16.87 -10.59
C PRO A 318 -15.55 16.55 -10.16
N THR A 319 -14.71 17.53 -9.81
CA THR A 319 -13.32 17.28 -9.40
C THR A 319 -13.24 16.76 -7.96
N LEU A 320 -14.09 17.27 -7.06
CA LEU A 320 -14.16 16.76 -5.68
C LEU A 320 -14.67 15.31 -5.65
N GLN A 321 -15.73 15.01 -6.44
CA GLN A 321 -16.21 13.64 -6.56
C GLN A 321 -15.15 12.72 -7.16
N TRP A 322 -14.51 13.17 -8.24
CA TRP A 322 -13.45 12.43 -8.90
C TRP A 322 -12.27 12.16 -7.95
N LEU A 323 -11.83 13.13 -7.15
CA LEU A 323 -10.72 12.97 -6.21
C LEU A 323 -11.01 11.86 -5.18
N TYR A 324 -12.23 11.82 -4.66
CA TYR A 324 -12.66 10.75 -3.76
C TYR A 324 -12.65 9.37 -4.44
N ASP A 325 -13.29 9.27 -5.60
CA ASP A 325 -13.42 8.01 -6.34
C ASP A 325 -12.05 7.52 -6.85
N ALA A 326 -11.21 8.42 -7.37
CA ALA A 326 -9.87 8.13 -7.87
C ALA A 326 -8.94 7.70 -6.74
N PHE A 327 -9.01 8.35 -5.56
CA PHE A 327 -8.23 7.93 -4.41
C PHE A 327 -8.58 6.51 -3.98
N LEU A 328 -9.85 6.18 -3.84
CA LEU A 328 -10.27 4.84 -3.43
C LEU A 328 -9.78 3.76 -4.42
N ARG A 329 -9.95 3.99 -5.73
CA ARG A 329 -9.45 3.06 -6.76
C ARG A 329 -7.94 2.91 -6.70
N THR A 330 -7.22 4.03 -6.62
CA THR A 330 -5.76 4.02 -6.56
C THR A 330 -5.26 3.33 -5.30
N GLN A 331 -5.85 3.65 -4.14
CA GLN A 331 -5.42 3.05 -2.87
C GLN A 331 -5.66 1.55 -2.85
N LEU A 332 -6.85 1.08 -3.27
CA LEU A 332 -7.17 -0.35 -3.32
C LEU A 332 -6.31 -1.08 -4.35
N ALA A 333 -6.07 -0.49 -5.54
CA ALA A 333 -5.17 -1.05 -6.54
C ALA A 333 -3.72 -1.18 -6.06
N ASN A 334 -3.35 -0.48 -4.99
CA ASN A 334 -2.03 -0.53 -4.37
C ASN A 334 -2.02 -1.30 -3.04
N MET A 335 -3.08 -2.06 -2.72
CA MET A 335 -3.15 -2.90 -1.52
C MET A 335 -3.12 -4.37 -1.91
N HIS A 336 -1.92 -4.96 -1.97
CA HIS A 336 -1.70 -6.36 -2.34
C HIS A 336 -0.72 -7.04 -1.39
N ALA A 337 -0.96 -8.33 -1.13
CA ALA A 337 -0.08 -9.15 -0.31
C ALA A 337 0.32 -8.47 1.02
N GLY A 338 -0.58 -7.66 1.59
CA GLY A 338 -0.43 -6.99 2.89
C GLY A 338 0.48 -5.77 2.91
N ILE A 339 0.75 -5.14 1.77
CA ILE A 339 1.52 -3.88 1.71
C ILE A 339 0.78 -2.79 0.92
N PRO A 340 0.89 -1.51 1.33
CA PRO A 340 0.50 -0.37 0.52
C PRO A 340 1.64 -0.04 -0.44
N SER A 341 1.54 -0.41 -1.71
CA SER A 341 2.58 -0.13 -2.69
C SER A 341 2.45 1.28 -3.28
N ASP A 342 3.54 1.73 -3.92
CA ASP A 342 3.61 2.97 -4.69
C ASP A 342 2.78 2.89 -5.97
N CYS A 343 2.96 1.81 -6.72
CA CYS A 343 2.24 1.55 -7.97
C CYS A 343 1.98 0.04 -8.14
N PRO A 344 0.92 -0.36 -8.88
CA PRO A 344 0.51 -1.75 -8.92
C PRO A 344 1.22 -2.59 -10.00
N HIS A 345 2.12 -2.02 -10.77
CA HIS A 345 2.71 -2.66 -11.95
C HIS A 345 4.22 -2.52 -12.06
N LEU A 346 4.79 -1.30 -11.92
CA LEU A 346 6.20 -1.04 -12.21
C LEU A 346 7.11 -1.49 -11.06
N GLU A 347 6.90 -0.96 -9.85
CA GLU A 347 7.79 -1.21 -8.71
C GLU A 347 7.13 -2.08 -7.63
N ARG A 348 5.85 -1.91 -7.36
CA ARG A 348 5.05 -2.66 -6.35
C ARG A 348 5.69 -2.66 -4.96
N ARG A 349 6.35 -1.57 -4.59
CA ARG A 349 7.09 -1.47 -3.33
C ARG A 349 6.30 -0.69 -2.29
N GLY A 350 6.39 -1.12 -1.04
CA GLY A 350 5.80 -0.39 0.09
C GLY A 350 6.63 0.83 0.49
N TYR A 351 6.76 1.82 -0.40
CA TYR A 351 7.50 3.04 -0.09
C TYR A 351 6.93 3.74 1.14
N THR A 352 7.79 3.99 2.12
CA THR A 352 7.35 4.52 3.41
C THR A 352 6.95 5.98 3.35
N GLY A 353 7.52 6.76 2.42
CA GLY A 353 7.13 8.14 2.16
C GLY A 353 5.70 8.25 1.63
N ASP A 354 5.39 7.44 0.61
CA ASP A 354 4.05 7.34 0.01
C ASP A 354 3.04 6.84 1.03
N GLY A 355 3.37 5.71 1.67
CA GLY A 355 2.46 5.06 2.59
C GLY A 355 2.16 5.91 3.84
N GLN A 356 3.15 6.58 4.45
CA GLN A 356 2.92 7.44 5.61
C GLN A 356 2.08 8.67 5.27
N LEU A 357 2.25 9.21 4.06
CA LEU A 357 1.51 10.38 3.59
C LEU A 357 0.01 10.11 3.45
N VAL A 358 -0.34 8.93 2.90
CA VAL A 358 -1.74 8.55 2.64
C VAL A 358 -2.36 7.69 3.74
N CYS A 359 -1.61 7.26 4.76
CA CYS A 359 -2.11 6.31 5.77
C CYS A 359 -3.33 6.83 6.54
N GLU A 360 -3.38 8.13 6.86
CA GLU A 360 -4.53 8.72 7.55
C GLU A 360 -5.79 8.62 6.69
N ALA A 361 -5.70 8.96 5.39
CA ALA A 361 -6.81 8.82 4.45
C ALA A 361 -7.23 7.35 4.28
N GLY A 362 -6.25 6.45 4.09
CA GLY A 362 -6.49 5.01 3.95
C GLY A 362 -7.16 4.39 5.18
N MET A 363 -6.75 4.78 6.40
CA MET A 363 -7.35 4.29 7.64
C MET A 363 -8.72 4.92 7.91
N MET A 364 -8.96 6.14 7.43
CA MET A 364 -10.22 6.86 7.62
C MET A 364 -11.32 6.39 6.67
N LEU A 365 -10.96 6.08 5.43
CA LEU A 365 -11.92 5.81 4.35
C LEU A 365 -12.16 4.32 4.09
N LEU A 366 -11.26 3.46 4.59
CA LEU A 366 -11.27 2.02 4.37
C LEU A 366 -11.24 1.24 5.70
N GLY A 367 -11.85 0.07 5.73
CA GLY A 367 -11.79 -0.87 6.85
C GLY A 367 -10.43 -1.58 6.94
N SER A 368 -9.35 -0.79 7.02
CA SER A 368 -7.96 -1.22 6.79
C SER A 368 -7.14 -1.47 8.06
N ARG A 369 -7.80 -1.63 9.23
CA ARG A 369 -7.13 -1.79 10.53
C ARG A 369 -6.07 -2.90 10.51
N ASP A 370 -6.46 -4.11 10.15
CA ASP A 370 -5.56 -5.27 10.21
C ASP A 370 -4.51 -5.24 9.09
N PHE A 371 -4.83 -4.61 7.95
CA PHE A 371 -3.89 -4.35 6.89
C PHE A 371 -2.74 -3.43 7.37
N TYR A 372 -3.06 -2.29 7.98
CA TYR A 372 -2.03 -1.39 8.51
C TYR A 372 -1.32 -1.96 9.74
N ARG A 373 -1.98 -2.80 10.54
CA ARG A 373 -1.32 -3.50 11.64
C ARG A 373 -0.19 -4.41 11.15
N LYS A 374 -0.40 -5.10 10.04
CA LYS A 374 0.65 -5.89 9.39
C LYS A 374 1.78 -5.00 8.89
N TRP A 375 1.44 -3.90 8.19
CA TRP A 375 2.46 -3.00 7.63
C TRP A 375 3.29 -2.28 8.71
N LEU A 376 2.72 -2.00 9.89
CA LEU A 376 3.47 -1.50 11.05
C LEU A 376 4.57 -2.47 11.49
N ARG A 377 4.34 -3.78 11.39
CA ARG A 377 5.38 -4.79 11.67
C ARG A 377 6.49 -4.74 10.64
N ASP A 378 6.16 -4.57 9.35
CA ASP A 378 7.16 -4.42 8.29
C ASP A 378 8.00 -3.16 8.46
N ILE A 379 7.38 -2.02 8.82
CA ILE A 379 8.09 -0.77 9.13
C ILE A 379 9.07 -0.99 10.29
N ALA A 380 8.65 -1.66 11.35
CA ALA A 380 9.49 -1.98 12.49
C ALA A 380 10.66 -2.90 12.12
N ASP A 381 10.42 -3.88 11.24
CA ASP A 381 11.44 -4.82 10.78
C ASP A 381 12.50 -4.15 9.87
N CYS A 382 12.12 -3.08 9.16
CA CYS A 382 13.01 -2.34 8.25
C CYS A 382 13.97 -1.35 8.95
N GLN A 383 13.95 -1.24 10.27
CA GLN A 383 14.95 -0.45 10.98
C GLN A 383 16.22 -1.26 11.20
N ASP A 384 17.37 -0.70 10.82
CA ASP A 384 18.67 -1.26 11.22
C ASP A 384 18.82 -1.25 12.75
N ARG A 385 18.96 -2.43 13.34
CA ARG A 385 19.08 -2.61 14.79
C ARG A 385 20.35 -2.00 15.40
N LYS A 386 21.39 -1.78 14.59
CA LYS A 386 22.68 -1.23 15.03
C LYS A 386 22.66 0.29 15.06
N THR A 387 22.23 0.91 13.97
CA THR A 387 22.36 2.37 13.75
C THR A 387 21.05 3.12 13.97
N GLY A 388 19.90 2.43 13.97
CA GLY A 388 18.59 3.05 13.99
C GLY A 388 18.14 3.62 12.64
N HIS A 389 18.95 3.52 11.59
CA HIS A 389 18.59 3.96 10.26
C HIS A 389 17.33 3.27 9.76
N MET A 390 16.41 4.02 9.14
CA MET A 390 15.19 3.50 8.54
C MET A 390 15.37 3.29 7.05
N GLN A 391 14.93 2.15 6.56
CA GLN A 391 14.79 1.93 5.11
C GLN A 391 13.55 2.63 4.56
N TYR A 392 13.52 2.85 3.26
CA TYR A 392 12.49 3.62 2.57
C TYR A 392 11.42 2.78 1.90
N THR A 393 11.50 1.46 2.03
CA THR A 393 10.42 0.52 1.75
C THR A 393 10.23 -0.45 2.90
N ALA A 394 8.99 -0.87 3.12
CA ALA A 394 8.61 -1.86 4.11
C ALA A 394 7.61 -2.86 3.48
N PRO A 395 7.98 -4.15 3.28
CA PRO A 395 9.29 -4.77 3.54
C PRO A 395 10.44 -4.18 2.74
N TYR A 396 11.68 -4.46 3.15
CA TYR A 396 12.87 -3.91 2.51
C TYR A 396 13.07 -4.43 1.07
N THR A 397 13.24 -3.50 0.12
CA THR A 397 13.43 -3.81 -1.30
C THR A 397 14.55 -3.02 -1.97
N ARG A 398 15.50 -2.52 -1.20
CA ARG A 398 16.58 -1.69 -1.72
C ARG A 398 16.08 -0.54 -2.62
N CYS A 399 15.98 0.64 -2.07
CA CYS A 399 15.50 1.83 -2.76
C CYS A 399 16.01 3.10 -2.08
N GLY A 400 15.87 4.23 -2.76
CA GLY A 400 16.15 5.54 -2.20
C GLY A 400 14.92 6.20 -1.59
N GLY A 401 15.16 7.32 -0.91
CA GLY A 401 14.13 8.14 -0.27
C GLY A 401 14.74 9.34 0.42
N GLY A 402 14.08 9.87 1.41
CA GLY A 402 14.58 10.98 2.24
C GLY A 402 14.56 10.61 3.71
N PRO A 403 15.61 10.95 4.47
CA PRO A 403 15.75 10.53 5.86
C PRO A 403 14.61 11.04 6.74
N GLY A 404 14.07 12.22 6.45
CA GLY A 404 12.92 12.80 7.15
C GLY A 404 11.58 12.29 6.62
N GLY A 405 11.25 12.57 5.34
CA GLY A 405 9.91 12.35 4.77
C GLY A 405 9.51 10.88 4.61
N TRP A 406 10.47 9.98 4.39
CA TRP A 406 10.25 8.52 4.34
C TRP A 406 10.48 7.87 5.70
N GLY A 407 11.59 8.23 6.37
CA GLY A 407 11.94 7.65 7.68
C GLY A 407 10.90 7.94 8.76
N CYS A 408 10.16 9.06 8.69
CA CYS A 408 9.12 9.41 9.66
C CYS A 408 7.97 8.40 9.76
N ALA A 409 7.87 7.45 8.84
CA ALA A 409 6.84 6.39 8.88
C ALA A 409 6.87 5.60 10.20
N ILE A 410 8.06 5.42 10.82
CA ILE A 410 8.22 4.76 12.13
C ILE A 410 7.45 5.47 13.27
N VAL A 411 7.18 6.76 13.12
CA VAL A 411 6.44 7.59 14.09
C VAL A 411 5.03 7.89 13.61
N GLN A 412 4.91 8.35 12.35
CA GLN A 412 3.66 8.84 11.78
C GLN A 412 2.60 7.74 11.68
N VAL A 413 2.97 6.57 11.15
CA VAL A 413 1.97 5.51 10.88
C VAL A 413 1.40 4.92 12.18
N PRO A 414 2.20 4.54 13.21
CA PRO A 414 1.64 4.04 14.46
C PRO A 414 0.87 5.10 15.24
N TYR A 415 1.25 6.40 15.14
CA TYR A 415 0.48 7.49 15.72
C TYR A 415 -0.89 7.64 15.06
N GLN A 416 -0.98 7.62 13.73
CA GLN A 416 -2.25 7.68 13.01
C GLN A 416 -3.09 6.42 13.26
N TYR A 417 -2.47 5.25 13.35
CA TYR A 417 -3.16 4.00 13.71
C TYR A 417 -3.85 4.12 15.09
N TYR A 418 -3.16 4.64 16.08
CA TYR A 418 -3.77 4.93 17.39
C TYR A 418 -4.90 5.95 17.28
N ARG A 419 -4.66 7.04 16.56
CA ARG A 419 -5.68 8.09 16.36
C ARG A 419 -6.96 7.52 15.74
N GLN A 420 -6.85 6.65 14.75
CA GLN A 420 -8.00 6.08 14.05
C GLN A 420 -8.69 4.96 14.84
N PHE A 421 -7.93 4.08 15.47
CA PHE A 421 -8.47 2.83 16.05
C PHE A 421 -8.41 2.76 17.58
N GLY A 422 -7.68 3.64 18.26
CA GLY A 422 -7.54 3.66 19.71
C GLY A 422 -6.61 2.59 20.28
N ASP A 423 -5.92 1.83 19.43
CA ASP A 423 -4.99 0.79 19.82
C ASP A 423 -3.57 1.36 19.97
N ALA A 424 -3.11 1.49 21.21
CA ALA A 424 -1.79 2.03 21.53
C ALA A 424 -0.66 0.99 21.49
N GLN A 425 -0.98 -0.29 21.28
CA GLN A 425 0.02 -1.36 21.36
C GLN A 425 1.15 -1.20 20.33
N PRO A 426 0.88 -0.93 19.03
CA PRO A 426 1.95 -0.70 18.06
C PRO A 426 2.87 0.47 18.44
N MET A 427 2.32 1.60 18.92
CA MET A 427 3.15 2.72 19.37
C MET A 427 4.05 2.32 20.55
N ARG A 428 3.54 1.54 21.50
CA ARG A 428 4.30 1.06 22.66
C ARG A 428 5.47 0.17 22.23
N GLU A 429 5.23 -0.74 21.29
CA GLU A 429 6.24 -1.66 20.77
C GLU A 429 7.32 -0.91 19.96
N MET A 430 6.91 0.09 19.18
CA MET A 430 7.80 0.83 18.28
C MET A 430 8.47 2.06 18.93
N TYR A 431 8.05 2.50 20.12
CA TYR A 431 8.60 3.70 20.75
C TYR A 431 10.14 3.67 20.93
N PRO A 432 10.76 2.57 21.39
CA PRO A 432 12.22 2.50 21.44
C PRO A 432 12.90 2.62 20.08
N GLN A 433 12.22 2.18 19.02
CA GLN A 433 12.72 2.29 17.63
C GLN A 433 12.64 3.74 17.12
N MET A 434 11.58 4.48 17.52
CA MET A 434 11.46 5.91 17.21
C MET A 434 12.65 6.69 17.77
N LEU A 435 13.03 6.42 19.03
CA LEU A 435 14.17 7.09 19.67
C LEU A 435 15.49 6.78 18.96
N ARG A 436 15.74 5.51 18.58
CA ARG A 436 16.93 5.14 17.80
C ARG A 436 16.96 5.81 16.42
N TRP A 437 15.80 5.96 15.76
CA TRP A 437 15.74 6.69 14.50
C TRP A 437 16.09 8.17 14.67
N PHE A 438 15.65 8.82 15.76
CA PHE A 438 16.06 10.20 16.06
C PHE A 438 17.58 10.30 16.24
N ASP A 439 18.22 9.35 16.93
CA ASP A 439 19.67 9.33 17.07
C ASP A 439 20.39 9.14 15.73
N SER A 440 19.82 8.35 14.82
CA SER A 440 20.30 8.22 13.44
C SER A 440 20.19 9.54 12.66
N LEU A 441 19.10 10.29 12.82
CA LEU A 441 18.95 11.61 12.19
C LEU A 441 19.96 12.63 12.77
N GLU A 442 20.24 12.58 14.08
CA GLU A 442 21.28 13.42 14.70
C GLU A 442 22.65 13.17 14.07
N ALA A 443 23.00 11.91 13.82
CA ALA A 443 24.26 11.52 13.19
C ALA A 443 24.41 12.02 11.74
N HIS A 444 23.30 12.37 11.09
CA HIS A 444 23.24 12.86 9.70
C HIS A 444 22.83 14.34 9.61
N SER A 445 22.98 15.07 10.72
CA SER A 445 22.64 16.49 10.83
C SER A 445 23.88 17.36 10.95
N GLU A 446 23.87 18.52 10.25
CA GLU A 446 24.88 19.56 10.37
C GLU A 446 24.23 20.91 10.58
N GLY A 447 24.79 21.73 11.51
CA GLY A 447 24.24 23.04 11.82
C GLY A 447 22.78 23.03 12.32
N GLY A 448 22.33 21.90 12.89
CA GLY A 448 20.95 21.71 13.35
C GLY A 448 19.97 21.31 12.25
N LEU A 449 20.40 21.04 11.03
CA LEU A 449 19.57 20.57 9.92
C LEU A 449 19.93 19.13 9.53
N VAL A 450 18.95 18.34 9.13
CA VAL A 450 19.18 17.03 8.53
C VAL A 450 19.66 17.23 7.09
N THR A 451 20.97 17.08 6.85
CA THR A 451 21.65 17.44 5.59
C THR A 451 22.07 16.27 4.73
N SER A 452 22.08 15.07 5.29
CA SER A 452 22.58 13.88 4.60
C SER A 452 21.81 12.65 5.01
N ASP A 453 22.10 11.54 4.34
CA ASP A 453 21.65 10.20 4.68
C ASP A 453 22.85 9.26 4.74
N LYS A 454 22.62 7.99 5.07
CA LYS A 454 23.63 6.94 5.00
C LYS A 454 24.34 6.98 3.63
N PRO A 455 25.68 6.80 3.58
CA PRO A 455 26.40 6.77 2.31
C PRO A 455 25.78 5.81 1.29
N GLY A 456 25.64 6.27 0.05
CA GLY A 456 25.02 5.51 -1.04
C GLY A 456 23.50 5.63 -1.11
N LEU A 457 22.83 6.32 -0.16
CA LEU A 457 21.40 6.62 -0.19
C LEU A 457 21.13 8.08 -0.60
N TRP A 458 19.91 8.33 -1.08
CA TRP A 458 19.48 9.65 -1.49
C TRP A 458 18.92 10.44 -0.30
N CYS A 459 19.25 11.72 -0.24
CA CYS A 459 18.65 12.64 0.73
C CYS A 459 17.57 13.47 0.03
N LEU A 460 16.44 12.83 -0.32
CA LEU A 460 15.34 13.53 -1.00
C LEU A 460 14.60 14.46 -0.04
N GLY A 461 14.15 15.60 -0.59
CA GLY A 461 13.19 16.49 0.06
C GLY A 461 11.75 16.20 -0.36
N ASP A 462 11.03 17.21 -0.84
CA ASP A 462 9.73 16.99 -1.49
C ASP A 462 9.91 16.28 -2.83
N TRP A 463 8.92 15.51 -3.29
CA TRP A 463 9.06 14.63 -4.46
C TRP A 463 7.97 14.90 -5.50
N CYS A 464 8.27 14.64 -6.77
CA CYS A 464 7.36 14.82 -7.90
C CYS A 464 6.79 16.23 -8.08
N MET A 465 7.56 17.28 -7.71
CA MET A 465 7.16 18.65 -7.98
C MET A 465 7.15 18.96 -9.48
N PRO A 466 6.29 19.88 -9.93
CA PRO A 466 6.37 20.39 -11.28
C PRO A 466 7.66 21.20 -11.48
N GLY A 467 8.42 20.85 -12.52
CA GLY A 467 9.67 21.51 -12.84
C GLY A 467 10.85 21.15 -11.94
N LYS A 468 11.85 22.02 -11.85
CA LYS A 468 13.04 21.76 -11.05
C LYS A 468 12.78 22.02 -9.56
N PRO A 469 13.26 21.15 -8.65
CA PRO A 469 13.25 21.41 -7.22
C PRO A 469 13.99 22.71 -6.87
N ARG A 470 13.38 23.52 -6.01
CA ARG A 470 13.97 24.77 -5.47
C ARG A 470 13.85 24.84 -3.96
N ILE A 471 12.88 24.11 -3.36
CA ILE A 471 12.82 23.97 -1.91
C ILE A 471 14.02 23.14 -1.45
N PRO A 472 14.79 23.60 -0.44
CA PRO A 472 15.96 22.85 0.03
C PRO A 472 15.56 21.52 0.70
N GLU A 473 16.23 20.42 0.34
CA GLU A 473 16.01 19.11 0.95
C GLU A 473 16.21 19.12 2.47
N PRO A 474 17.25 19.80 3.04
CA PRO A 474 17.41 19.86 4.49
C PRO A 474 16.25 20.56 5.22
N LEU A 475 15.58 21.54 4.58
CA LEU A 475 14.39 22.17 5.14
C LEU A 475 13.27 21.14 5.30
N VAL A 476 13.00 20.37 4.25
CA VAL A 476 11.94 19.35 4.25
C VAL A 476 12.25 18.23 5.23
N ASN A 477 13.48 17.70 5.24
CA ASN A 477 13.87 16.62 6.13
C ASN A 477 13.84 17.06 7.61
N THR A 478 14.29 18.29 7.91
CA THR A 478 14.24 18.85 9.27
C THR A 478 12.81 19.13 9.71
N TYR A 479 11.91 19.57 8.81
CA TYR A 479 10.48 19.68 9.08
C TYR A 479 9.89 18.35 9.57
N PHE A 480 10.14 17.25 8.85
CA PHE A 480 9.64 15.93 9.24
C PHE A 480 10.27 15.45 10.56
N TYR A 481 11.52 15.79 10.81
CA TYR A 481 12.17 15.49 12.07
C TYR A 481 11.48 16.20 13.23
N ILE A 482 11.26 17.52 13.17
CA ILE A 482 10.56 18.30 14.21
C ILE A 482 9.15 17.76 14.42
N ARG A 483 8.40 17.51 13.35
CA ARG A 483 7.05 16.95 13.41
C ARG A 483 7.03 15.61 14.14
N SER A 484 8.01 14.74 13.84
CA SER A 484 8.13 13.42 14.47
C SER A 484 8.52 13.53 15.95
N LEU A 485 9.40 14.45 16.32
CA LEU A 485 9.72 14.73 17.72
C LEU A 485 8.48 15.19 18.51
N ARG A 486 7.66 16.07 17.93
CA ARG A 486 6.39 16.52 18.54
C ARG A 486 5.40 15.37 18.71
N GLN A 487 5.26 14.51 17.71
CA GLN A 487 4.43 13.31 17.80
C GLN A 487 4.96 12.33 18.87
N ALA A 488 6.27 12.15 18.97
CA ALA A 488 6.88 11.31 19.99
C ALA A 488 6.65 11.85 21.42
N CYS A 489 6.63 13.17 21.60
CA CYS A 489 6.22 13.78 22.87
C CYS A 489 4.76 13.43 23.22
N ALA A 490 3.84 13.52 22.25
CA ALA A 490 2.45 13.13 22.44
C ALA A 490 2.29 11.62 22.71
N ILE A 491 3.06 10.78 21.98
CA ILE A 491 3.10 9.33 22.21
C ILE A 491 3.59 9.02 23.64
N ALA A 492 4.66 9.65 24.09
CA ALA A 492 5.19 9.48 25.45
C ALA A 492 4.14 9.81 26.51
N GLU A 493 3.37 10.90 26.31
CA GLU A 493 2.27 11.27 27.20
C GLU A 493 1.15 10.22 27.21
N ILE A 494 0.71 9.75 26.05
CA ILE A 494 -0.30 8.70 25.90
C ILE A 494 0.16 7.40 26.59
N LEU A 495 1.44 7.06 26.48
CA LEU A 495 2.02 5.83 27.03
C LEU A 495 2.42 5.96 28.52
N GLY A 496 2.40 7.17 29.10
CA GLY A 496 2.85 7.45 30.48
C GLY A 496 4.37 7.31 30.64
N ILE A 497 5.15 7.75 29.64
CA ILE A 497 6.62 7.71 29.64
C ILE A 497 7.13 9.14 29.88
N ASP A 498 7.83 9.37 30.97
CA ASP A 498 8.25 10.74 31.40
C ASP A 498 9.73 11.06 31.09
N GLY A 499 10.60 10.06 30.94
CA GLY A 499 12.06 10.24 31.00
C GLY A 499 12.70 11.01 29.81
N GLU A 500 12.14 10.93 28.60
CA GLU A 500 12.77 11.50 27.38
C GLU A 500 12.16 12.82 26.92
N ARG A 501 11.04 13.26 27.47
CA ARG A 501 10.26 14.41 26.98
C ARG A 501 11.06 15.72 26.96
N ASP A 502 11.89 15.97 27.94
CA ASP A 502 12.69 17.20 28.02
C ASP A 502 13.81 17.19 26.96
N LEU A 503 14.42 16.03 26.70
CA LEU A 503 15.39 15.89 25.61
C LEU A 503 14.73 16.11 24.23
N LEU A 504 13.56 15.53 23.98
CA LEU A 504 12.82 15.72 22.75
C LEU A 504 12.45 17.20 22.53
N LYS A 505 11.99 17.90 23.57
CA LYS A 505 11.69 19.34 23.52
C LYS A 505 12.94 20.19 23.25
N ALA A 506 14.07 19.84 23.84
CA ALA A 506 15.34 20.53 23.57
C ALA A 506 15.76 20.37 22.09
N ARG A 507 15.66 19.15 21.54
CA ARG A 507 15.92 18.89 20.13
C ARG A 507 14.97 19.68 19.21
N ILE A 508 13.67 19.76 19.54
CA ILE A 508 12.70 20.57 18.78
C ILE A 508 13.17 22.04 18.73
N ALA A 509 13.44 22.65 19.89
CA ALA A 509 13.85 24.06 19.96
C ALA A 509 15.15 24.34 19.17
N GLU A 510 16.12 23.43 19.22
CA GLU A 510 17.37 23.53 18.47
C GLU A 510 17.10 23.52 16.95
N ARG A 511 16.26 22.59 16.46
CA ARG A 511 15.95 22.45 15.03
C ARG A 511 15.10 23.60 14.49
N GLU A 512 14.15 24.10 15.29
CA GLU A 512 13.38 25.31 14.95
C GLU A 512 14.28 26.54 14.81
N ASN A 513 15.23 26.71 15.75
CA ASN A 513 16.19 27.79 15.67
C ASN A 513 17.09 27.66 14.43
N ALA A 514 17.53 26.44 14.08
CA ALA A 514 18.33 26.22 12.88
C ALA A 514 17.56 26.57 11.60
N LEU A 515 16.26 26.24 11.50
CA LEU A 515 15.42 26.64 10.37
C LEU A 515 15.32 28.15 10.23
N TYR A 516 15.17 28.90 11.34
CA TYR A 516 15.19 30.36 11.32
C TYR A 516 16.54 30.91 10.88
N GLN A 517 17.63 30.41 11.40
CA GLN A 517 18.98 30.91 11.09
C GLN A 517 19.39 30.67 9.64
N HIS A 518 18.95 29.55 9.04
CA HIS A 518 19.38 29.19 7.69
C HIS A 518 18.45 29.67 6.58
N TYR A 519 17.15 29.80 6.85
CA TYR A 519 16.15 29.99 5.79
C TYR A 519 15.25 31.21 5.96
N TYR A 520 15.16 31.82 7.15
CA TYR A 520 14.25 32.95 7.36
C TYR A 520 14.89 34.25 6.98
N ASP A 521 14.22 35.01 6.09
CA ASP A 521 14.57 36.39 5.79
C ASP A 521 13.67 37.36 6.58
N PRO A 522 14.19 38.09 7.60
CA PRO A 522 13.40 39.02 8.39
C PRO A 522 12.90 40.24 7.60
N GLN A 523 13.48 40.54 6.44
CA GLN A 523 13.04 41.68 5.61
C GLN A 523 11.73 41.33 4.88
N THR A 524 11.65 40.13 4.29
CA THR A 524 10.44 39.67 3.59
C THR A 524 9.47 38.93 4.52
N GLY A 525 9.96 38.23 5.52
CA GLY A 525 9.17 37.30 6.36
C GLY A 525 9.02 35.91 5.74
N ASP A 526 9.84 35.59 4.74
CA ASP A 526 9.80 34.34 4.01
C ASP A 526 10.89 33.37 4.47
N PHE A 527 10.59 32.08 4.37
CA PHE A 527 11.57 31.00 4.47
C PHE A 527 11.94 30.52 3.05
N ALA A 528 13.25 30.38 2.77
CA ALA A 528 13.77 29.92 1.50
C ALA A 528 13.06 30.58 0.28
N GLU A 529 12.92 31.92 0.32
CA GLU A 529 12.28 32.73 -0.73
C GLU A 529 10.84 32.31 -1.09
N ASN A 530 10.12 31.69 -0.15
CA ASN A 530 8.79 31.10 -0.36
C ASN A 530 8.74 30.14 -1.56
N ALA A 531 9.86 29.42 -1.83
CA ALA A 531 9.94 28.51 -2.95
C ALA A 531 9.09 27.24 -2.70
N GLN A 532 8.23 26.87 -3.64
CA GLN A 532 7.53 25.57 -3.69
C GLN A 532 6.97 25.11 -2.34
N GLY A 533 6.23 25.98 -1.65
CA GLY A 533 5.59 25.66 -0.39
C GLY A 533 6.47 25.83 0.86
N ALA A 534 7.72 26.28 0.77
CA ALA A 534 8.63 26.43 1.91
C ALA A 534 7.98 27.15 3.11
N ASN A 535 7.30 28.27 2.87
CA ASN A 535 6.54 28.98 3.91
C ASN A 535 5.46 28.09 4.55
N ALA A 536 4.78 27.25 3.78
CA ALA A 536 3.71 26.40 4.30
C ALA A 536 4.26 25.33 5.23
N PHE A 537 5.42 24.71 4.91
CA PHE A 537 6.10 23.80 5.82
C PHE A 537 6.41 24.47 7.18
N MET A 538 6.85 25.71 7.15
CA MET A 538 7.21 26.45 8.37
C MET A 538 5.97 26.88 9.17
N VAL A 539 4.94 27.40 8.50
CA VAL A 539 3.66 27.79 9.14
C VAL A 539 2.96 26.57 9.76
N ASP A 540 3.08 25.38 9.18
CA ASP A 540 2.59 24.13 9.76
C ASP A 540 3.30 23.77 11.07
N LEU A 541 4.57 24.09 11.20
CA LEU A 541 5.31 24.01 12.46
C LEU A 541 5.01 25.17 13.43
N GLY A 542 4.15 26.13 13.06
CA GLY A 542 3.89 27.32 13.86
C GLY A 542 5.05 28.33 13.83
N LEU A 543 5.92 28.25 12.84
CA LEU A 543 7.01 29.19 12.58
C LEU A 543 6.57 30.26 11.60
N GLY A 544 7.30 31.39 11.57
CA GLY A 544 6.95 32.54 10.73
C GLY A 544 5.98 33.50 11.44
N ASP A 545 5.54 34.50 10.68
CA ASP A 545 4.64 35.57 11.16
C ASP A 545 3.42 35.73 10.23
N ALA A 546 2.63 36.77 10.45
CA ALA A 546 1.45 37.05 9.61
C ALA A 546 1.79 37.30 8.13
N ARG A 547 2.98 37.87 7.83
CA ARG A 547 3.46 38.08 6.45
C ARG A 547 3.74 36.75 5.76
N THR A 548 4.38 35.80 6.49
CA THR A 548 4.67 34.45 5.99
C THR A 548 3.39 33.76 5.52
N LEU A 549 2.32 33.83 6.32
CA LEU A 549 1.02 33.26 5.96
C LEU A 549 0.36 33.97 4.77
N GLU A 550 0.39 35.33 4.77
CA GLU A 550 -0.18 36.12 3.69
C GLU A 550 0.50 35.83 2.35
N HIS A 551 1.83 35.65 2.36
CA HIS A 551 2.60 35.31 1.15
C HIS A 551 2.27 33.91 0.62
N ILE A 552 1.90 32.94 1.48
CA ILE A 552 1.36 31.64 1.04
C ILE A 552 0.05 31.88 0.27
N ALA A 553 -0.88 32.63 0.88
CA ALA A 553 -2.19 32.86 0.28
C ALA A 553 -2.10 33.61 -1.05
N GLN A 554 -1.28 34.69 -1.11
CA GLN A 554 -1.04 35.46 -2.33
C GLN A 554 -0.44 34.62 -3.44
N ARG A 555 0.58 33.77 -3.09
CA ARG A 555 1.23 32.90 -4.06
C ARG A 555 0.24 31.93 -4.70
N TYR A 556 -0.52 31.20 -3.90
CA TYR A 556 -1.44 30.20 -4.42
C TYR A 556 -2.70 30.77 -5.05
N ALA A 557 -3.12 31.98 -4.62
CA ALA A 557 -4.15 32.73 -5.33
C ALA A 557 -3.70 33.16 -6.74
N ALA A 558 -2.43 33.57 -6.88
CA ALA A 558 -1.85 33.95 -8.17
C ALA A 558 -1.56 32.75 -9.08
N LEU A 559 -1.04 31.66 -8.54
CA LEU A 559 -0.74 30.44 -9.30
C LEU A 559 -2.04 29.75 -9.78
N GLY A 560 -3.04 29.63 -8.90
CA GLY A 560 -4.28 28.89 -9.16
C GLY A 560 -4.08 27.37 -9.28
N GLU A 561 -2.91 26.85 -8.99
CA GLU A 561 -2.52 25.45 -9.05
C GLU A 561 -1.36 25.15 -8.08
N TYR A 562 -0.95 23.89 -7.93
CA TYR A 562 0.17 23.52 -7.07
C TYR A 562 1.52 23.66 -7.79
N ASP A 563 2.54 24.12 -7.08
CA ASP A 563 3.95 24.10 -7.52
C ASP A 563 4.81 23.18 -6.64
N THR A 564 4.16 22.36 -5.83
CA THR A 564 4.72 21.48 -4.82
C THR A 564 4.74 20.02 -5.28
N GLY A 565 5.58 19.23 -4.63
CA GLY A 565 5.53 17.79 -4.69
C GLY A 565 4.47 17.19 -3.74
N ILE A 566 4.67 15.92 -3.42
CA ILE A 566 3.68 15.13 -2.66
C ILE A 566 3.44 15.67 -1.24
N PHE A 567 4.51 16.02 -0.53
CA PHE A 567 4.41 16.53 0.84
C PHE A 567 3.89 17.96 0.88
N GLY A 568 4.47 18.82 0.02
CA GLY A 568 4.08 20.22 -0.05
C GLY A 568 2.62 20.42 -0.45
N THR A 569 2.09 19.60 -1.36
CA THR A 569 0.68 19.66 -1.77
C THR A 569 -0.25 19.40 -0.59
N ASP A 570 0.04 18.40 0.22
CA ASP A 570 -0.72 18.10 1.43
C ASP A 570 -0.63 19.23 2.46
N ILE A 571 0.58 19.71 2.73
CA ILE A 571 0.84 20.72 3.74
C ILE A 571 0.23 22.07 3.35
N VAL A 572 0.40 22.53 2.12
CA VAL A 572 -0.20 23.76 1.61
C VAL A 572 -1.73 23.73 1.75
N THR A 573 -2.35 22.62 1.33
CA THR A 573 -3.81 22.48 1.40
C THR A 573 -4.29 22.55 2.85
N ARG A 574 -3.63 21.85 3.77
CA ARG A 574 -3.96 21.87 5.20
C ARG A 574 -3.79 23.25 5.81
N VAL A 575 -2.64 23.88 5.60
CA VAL A 575 -2.33 25.21 6.16
C VAL A 575 -3.38 26.23 5.70
N LEU A 576 -3.76 26.24 4.44
CA LEU A 576 -4.80 27.14 3.94
C LEU A 576 -6.15 26.91 4.62
N PHE A 577 -6.57 25.66 4.82
CA PHE A 577 -7.81 25.34 5.55
C PHE A 577 -7.73 25.79 7.02
N GLU A 578 -6.63 25.49 7.70
CA GLU A 578 -6.50 25.74 9.14
C GLU A 578 -6.27 27.20 9.48
N ARG A 579 -5.67 27.98 8.58
CA ARG A 579 -5.31 29.38 8.79
C ARG A 579 -6.31 30.38 8.20
N GLY A 580 -7.54 29.94 7.89
CA GLY A 580 -8.66 30.81 7.49
C GLY A 580 -8.82 31.07 6.01
N HIS A 581 -8.00 30.45 5.15
CA HIS A 581 -8.10 30.56 3.69
C HIS A 581 -8.88 29.40 3.05
N LYS A 582 -9.99 28.97 3.69
CA LYS A 582 -10.79 27.80 3.27
C LYS A 582 -11.25 27.88 1.80
N ALA A 583 -11.63 29.07 1.34
CA ALA A 583 -12.06 29.30 -0.05
C ALA A 583 -10.93 29.03 -1.05
N LEU A 584 -9.71 29.48 -0.76
CA LEU A 584 -8.55 29.25 -1.60
C LEU A 584 -8.14 27.75 -1.61
N ALA A 585 -8.15 27.10 -0.45
CA ALA A 585 -7.87 25.66 -0.37
C ALA A 585 -8.89 24.86 -1.22
N ALA A 586 -10.19 25.14 -1.11
CA ALA A 586 -11.21 24.49 -1.91
C ALA A 586 -11.05 24.78 -3.42
N LYS A 587 -10.66 26.00 -3.78
CA LYS A 587 -10.36 26.39 -5.16
C LYS A 587 -9.17 25.59 -5.73
N LEU A 588 -8.11 25.37 -4.96
CA LEU A 588 -6.98 24.55 -5.39
C LEU A 588 -7.38 23.08 -5.61
N LEU A 589 -8.22 22.52 -4.74
CA LEU A 589 -8.76 21.15 -4.90
C LEU A 589 -9.61 20.97 -6.16
N THR A 590 -10.22 22.05 -6.66
CA THR A 590 -11.08 22.04 -7.86
C THR A 590 -10.43 22.66 -9.10
N SER A 591 -9.19 23.14 -8.97
CA SER A 591 -8.42 23.73 -10.07
C SER A 591 -8.24 22.76 -11.22
N CYS A 592 -8.16 23.32 -12.45
CA CYS A 592 -7.90 22.60 -13.69
C CYS A 592 -6.58 23.03 -14.36
N GLY A 593 -5.68 23.72 -13.65
CA GLY A 593 -4.34 24.05 -14.11
C GLY A 593 -3.48 22.78 -14.28
N ALA A 594 -2.32 22.91 -14.91
CA ALA A 594 -1.46 21.77 -15.28
C ALA A 594 -1.04 20.91 -14.09
N SER A 595 -0.89 21.52 -12.90
CA SER A 595 -0.52 20.84 -11.66
C SER A 595 -1.72 20.78 -10.70
N SER A 596 -2.80 20.08 -11.12
CA SER A 596 -4.04 20.02 -10.36
C SER A 596 -4.83 18.72 -10.56
N TYR A 597 -5.74 18.44 -9.63
CA TYR A 597 -6.64 17.28 -9.72
C TYR A 597 -7.62 17.37 -10.89
N GLY A 598 -8.10 18.58 -11.19
CA GLY A 598 -8.97 18.80 -12.35
C GLY A 598 -8.28 18.52 -13.67
N HIS A 599 -6.97 18.77 -13.78
CA HIS A 599 -6.20 18.38 -14.96
C HIS A 599 -6.19 16.85 -15.12
N MET A 600 -5.81 16.10 -14.09
CA MET A 600 -5.84 14.63 -14.14
C MET A 600 -7.23 14.12 -14.55
N ARG A 601 -8.31 14.65 -13.96
CA ARG A 601 -9.69 14.29 -14.33
C ARG A 601 -9.99 14.57 -15.79
N LEU A 602 -9.59 15.73 -16.31
CA LEU A 602 -9.87 16.15 -17.69
C LEU A 602 -9.09 15.34 -18.75
N THR A 603 -7.95 14.77 -18.40
CA THR A 603 -7.25 13.80 -19.26
C THR A 603 -7.92 12.42 -19.32
N GLY A 604 -9.03 12.23 -18.58
CA GLY A 604 -9.77 10.96 -18.52
C GLY A 604 -9.19 9.96 -17.52
N ALA A 605 -8.33 10.40 -16.61
CA ALA A 605 -7.81 9.57 -15.53
C ALA A 605 -8.94 9.06 -14.63
N THR A 606 -8.84 7.79 -14.24
CA THR A 606 -9.73 7.16 -13.27
C THR A 606 -9.06 6.87 -11.94
N THR A 607 -7.75 7.05 -11.89
CA THR A 607 -6.82 6.90 -10.77
C THR A 607 -5.91 8.11 -10.70
N LEU A 608 -5.16 8.25 -9.60
CA LEU A 608 -4.18 9.33 -9.40
C LEU A 608 -2.87 9.01 -10.11
N TYR A 609 -2.23 10.03 -10.66
CA TYR A 609 -0.95 9.93 -11.34
C TYR A 609 0.24 10.05 -10.37
N GLU A 610 1.40 9.50 -10.76
CA GLU A 610 2.68 9.70 -10.08
C GLU A 610 3.19 11.14 -10.23
N TYR A 611 3.04 11.73 -11.40
CA TYR A 611 3.38 13.13 -11.70
C TYR A 611 2.15 13.91 -12.13
N TRP A 612 2.10 15.20 -11.82
CA TRP A 612 0.98 16.06 -12.20
C TRP A 612 0.62 16.00 -13.70
N HIS A 613 1.63 15.91 -14.56
CA HIS A 613 1.45 15.88 -16.02
C HIS A 613 1.19 14.49 -16.60
N GLY A 614 1.14 13.44 -15.78
CA GLY A 614 1.19 12.05 -16.20
C GLY A 614 2.62 11.61 -16.52
N GLY A 615 2.83 10.33 -16.65
CA GLY A 615 4.14 9.73 -16.87
C GLY A 615 4.44 8.68 -15.83
N ARG A 616 5.23 7.68 -16.17
CA ARG A 616 5.52 6.49 -15.39
C ARG A 616 4.23 5.75 -14.98
N SER A 617 3.65 6.04 -13.80
CA SER A 617 2.45 5.38 -13.30
C SER A 617 1.23 6.30 -13.35
N TYR A 618 0.11 5.74 -13.83
CA TYR A 618 -1.22 6.35 -13.72
C TYR A 618 -2.04 5.81 -12.53
N SER A 619 -1.41 5.06 -11.64
CA SER A 619 -2.03 4.53 -10.41
C SER A 619 -1.09 4.64 -9.22
N HIS A 620 -0.91 5.87 -8.68
CA HIS A 620 0.03 6.20 -7.62
C HIS A 620 -0.67 7.00 -6.50
N PRO A 621 -0.74 6.50 -5.25
CA PRO A 621 -1.64 7.09 -4.24
C PRO A 621 -1.15 8.39 -3.61
N MET A 622 0.13 8.73 -3.70
CA MET A 622 0.78 9.77 -2.89
C MET A 622 0.17 11.17 -3.00
N PHE A 623 -0.29 11.62 -4.19
CA PHE A 623 -1.04 12.87 -4.32
C PHE A 623 -2.47 12.81 -3.78
N GLY A 624 -2.93 11.64 -3.32
CA GLY A 624 -4.28 11.45 -2.80
C GLY A 624 -4.47 11.86 -1.34
N ALA A 625 -3.40 12.16 -0.60
CA ALA A 625 -3.49 12.53 0.81
C ALA A 625 -4.54 13.63 1.12
N PRO A 626 -4.69 14.69 0.31
CA PRO A 626 -5.71 15.72 0.55
C PRO A 626 -7.17 15.25 0.45
N VAL A 627 -7.48 14.04 -0.01
CA VAL A 627 -8.86 13.51 -0.03
C VAL A 627 -9.50 13.54 1.36
N ARG A 628 -8.71 13.35 2.44
CA ARG A 628 -9.22 13.43 3.81
C ARG A 628 -9.77 14.81 4.15
N TYR A 629 -9.33 15.87 3.48
CA TYR A 629 -9.81 17.24 3.70
C TYR A 629 -11.23 17.47 3.18
N LEU A 630 -11.72 16.63 2.26
CA LEU A 630 -13.13 16.60 1.87
C LEU A 630 -14.02 16.28 3.09
N PHE A 631 -13.56 15.41 3.96
CA PHE A 631 -14.27 15.04 5.19
C PHE A 631 -13.93 16.00 6.34
N GLN A 632 -12.65 16.29 6.54
CA GLN A 632 -12.20 17.05 7.71
C GLN A 632 -12.57 18.52 7.65
N TYR A 633 -12.52 19.14 6.47
CA TYR A 633 -12.74 20.59 6.33
C TYR A 633 -13.96 20.95 5.50
N LEU A 634 -14.34 20.21 4.44
CA LEU A 634 -15.56 20.51 3.72
C LEU A 634 -16.78 19.96 4.47
N LEU A 635 -16.85 18.67 4.74
CA LEU A 635 -17.92 18.10 5.57
C LEU A 635 -17.79 18.47 7.05
N GLY A 636 -16.61 18.92 7.50
CA GLY A 636 -16.36 19.36 8.87
C GLY A 636 -16.26 18.24 9.89
N LEU A 637 -15.95 17.02 9.48
CA LEU A 637 -15.81 15.83 10.34
C LEU A 637 -14.34 15.63 10.72
N ARG A 638 -13.90 16.23 11.83
CA ARG A 638 -12.51 16.17 12.27
C ARG A 638 -12.42 15.68 13.71
N GLN A 639 -11.52 14.73 14.00
CA GLN A 639 -11.22 14.36 15.39
C GLN A 639 -10.68 15.56 16.16
N ALA A 640 -11.15 15.75 17.37
CA ALA A 640 -10.62 16.79 18.25
C ALA A 640 -9.13 16.51 18.58
N GLU A 641 -8.39 17.55 18.93
CA GLU A 641 -7.02 17.42 19.39
C GLU A 641 -6.99 16.54 20.66
N GLY A 642 -6.02 15.62 20.73
CA GLY A 642 -5.92 14.64 21.82
C GLY A 642 -6.94 13.50 21.78
N SER A 643 -8.00 13.56 20.96
CA SER A 643 -8.97 12.47 20.80
C SER A 643 -8.37 11.30 20.01
N CYS A 644 -8.84 10.08 20.29
CA CYS A 644 -8.57 8.88 19.51
C CYS A 644 -9.84 8.08 19.28
N ALA A 645 -9.82 7.24 18.25
CA ALA A 645 -10.93 6.36 17.88
C ALA A 645 -12.27 7.12 17.73
N TRP A 646 -12.23 8.38 17.30
CA TRP A 646 -13.41 9.23 17.02
C TRP A 646 -14.34 9.48 18.23
N ARG A 647 -13.83 9.42 19.45
CA ARG A 647 -14.63 9.68 20.66
C ARG A 647 -15.08 11.14 20.81
N GLU A 648 -14.21 12.06 20.34
CA GLU A 648 -14.52 13.50 20.30
C GLU A 648 -14.20 14.04 18.91
N ILE A 649 -15.13 14.83 18.35
CA ILE A 649 -14.98 15.45 17.05
C ILE A 649 -15.29 16.95 17.12
N VAL A 650 -14.64 17.70 16.25
CA VAL A 650 -15.00 19.07 15.91
C VAL A 650 -15.83 19.05 14.65
N PHE A 651 -17.05 19.57 14.70
CA PHE A 651 -17.90 19.79 13.55
C PHE A 651 -17.79 21.24 13.11
N ASP A 652 -17.03 21.49 12.04
CA ASP A 652 -16.72 22.82 11.49
C ASP A 652 -16.82 22.77 9.95
N PRO A 653 -18.06 22.62 9.40
CA PRO A 653 -18.29 22.43 7.98
C PRO A 653 -18.05 23.69 7.17
N TYR A 654 -17.63 23.52 5.91
CA TYR A 654 -17.48 24.59 4.94
C TYR A 654 -18.06 24.18 3.58
N LEU A 655 -19.05 24.92 3.09
CA LEU A 655 -19.66 24.72 1.78
C LEU A 655 -19.13 25.79 0.81
N PRO A 656 -18.21 25.44 -0.12
CA PRO A 656 -17.62 26.40 -1.03
C PRO A 656 -18.65 27.14 -1.87
N GLU A 657 -18.33 28.37 -2.26
CA GLU A 657 -19.18 29.13 -3.18
C GLU A 657 -19.34 28.39 -4.52
N GLY A 658 -20.52 28.44 -5.11
CA GLY A 658 -20.84 27.71 -6.34
C GLY A 658 -21.21 26.24 -6.15
N ILE A 659 -20.98 25.67 -4.98
CA ILE A 659 -21.39 24.29 -4.64
C ILE A 659 -22.67 24.34 -3.82
N ASN A 660 -23.71 23.62 -4.30
CA ASN A 660 -25.06 23.69 -3.70
C ASN A 660 -25.27 22.62 -2.61
N ALA A 661 -24.53 21.53 -2.63
CA ALA A 661 -24.65 20.48 -1.62
C ALA A 661 -23.39 19.64 -1.55
N LEU A 662 -23.12 19.11 -0.36
CA LEU A 662 -22.12 18.05 -0.08
C LEU A 662 -22.73 17.08 0.92
N SER A 663 -22.40 15.82 0.83
CA SER A 663 -22.76 14.84 1.86
C SER A 663 -21.73 13.70 1.92
N GLY A 664 -21.66 13.04 3.07
CA GLY A 664 -20.78 11.90 3.23
C GLY A 664 -20.95 11.21 4.57
N SER A 665 -20.31 10.04 4.67
CA SER A 665 -20.30 9.25 5.90
C SER A 665 -18.94 8.60 6.11
N LEU A 666 -18.64 8.33 7.38
CA LEU A 666 -17.47 7.56 7.83
C LEU A 666 -17.94 6.49 8.82
N GLU A 667 -17.51 5.25 8.62
CA GLU A 667 -17.60 4.21 9.65
C GLU A 667 -16.42 4.37 10.59
N THR A 668 -16.70 4.52 11.87
CA THR A 668 -15.67 4.70 12.91
C THR A 668 -15.79 3.60 13.96
N PRO A 669 -14.80 3.40 14.82
CA PRO A 669 -14.93 2.47 15.96
C PRO A 669 -16.10 2.79 16.90
N GLN A 670 -16.64 4.02 16.85
CA GLN A 670 -17.79 4.47 17.64
C GLN A 670 -19.12 4.36 16.89
N GLY A 671 -19.10 3.93 15.61
CA GLY A 671 -20.27 3.86 14.72
C GLY A 671 -20.20 4.85 13.57
N VAL A 672 -21.29 4.98 12.83
CA VAL A 672 -21.34 5.77 11.59
C VAL A 672 -21.57 7.23 11.85
N LEU A 673 -20.64 8.07 11.40
CA LEU A 673 -20.80 9.53 11.29
C LEU A 673 -21.36 9.88 9.92
N ARG A 674 -22.31 10.83 9.85
CA ARG A 674 -22.83 11.39 8.59
C ARG A 674 -22.88 12.90 8.68
N ALA A 675 -22.53 13.58 7.58
CA ALA A 675 -22.72 15.02 7.45
C ALA A 675 -23.39 15.34 6.12
N ARG A 676 -24.23 16.38 6.12
CA ARG A 676 -24.90 16.92 4.94
C ARG A 676 -24.84 18.44 5.00
N LEU A 677 -24.44 19.05 3.91
CA LEU A 677 -24.41 20.49 3.71
C LEU A 677 -25.27 20.82 2.49
N TRP A 678 -26.01 21.91 2.53
CA TRP A 678 -26.82 22.41 1.39
C TRP A 678 -27.01 23.92 1.46
N ARG A 679 -27.42 24.52 0.36
CA ARG A 679 -27.86 25.92 0.34
C ARG A 679 -29.37 26.00 0.40
N GLU A 680 -29.87 26.85 1.30
CA GLU A 680 -31.30 27.18 1.43
C GLU A 680 -31.45 28.71 1.38
N ASN A 681 -32.18 29.22 0.40
CA ASN A 681 -32.35 30.68 0.14
C ASN A 681 -30.96 31.40 0.02
N GLY A 682 -29.94 30.75 -0.53
CA GLY A 682 -28.60 31.31 -0.68
C GLY A 682 -27.67 31.12 0.54
N GLU A 683 -28.23 30.82 1.70
CA GLU A 683 -27.42 30.54 2.92
C GLU A 683 -26.96 29.08 3.00
N ALA A 684 -25.77 28.85 3.47
CA ALA A 684 -25.27 27.51 3.74
C ALA A 684 -25.89 26.95 5.03
N ARG A 685 -26.31 25.70 4.97
CA ARG A 685 -26.87 24.91 6.09
C ARG A 685 -26.05 23.63 6.23
N ALA A 686 -25.94 23.13 7.46
CA ALA A 686 -25.26 21.88 7.72
C ALA A 686 -25.94 21.06 8.83
N GLU A 687 -25.92 19.75 8.63
CA GLU A 687 -26.45 18.78 9.58
C GLU A 687 -25.44 17.68 9.80
N ILE A 688 -25.30 17.24 11.06
CA ILE A 688 -24.50 16.09 11.42
C ILE A 688 -25.35 15.08 12.19
N PHE A 689 -25.19 13.81 11.81
CA PHE A 689 -25.64 12.67 12.59
C PHE A 689 -24.40 11.97 13.17
N ALA A 690 -24.36 11.85 14.50
CA ALA A 690 -23.28 11.15 15.22
C ALA A 690 -23.90 10.19 16.26
N PRO A 691 -23.31 9.00 16.47
CA PRO A 691 -23.65 8.12 17.59
C PRO A 691 -23.58 8.85 18.94
N ALA A 692 -24.45 8.48 19.89
CA ALA A 692 -24.53 9.14 21.21
C ALA A 692 -23.24 9.02 22.04
N CYS A 693 -22.37 8.08 21.72
CA CYS A 693 -21.06 7.91 22.38
C CYS A 693 -19.98 8.87 21.85
N ILE A 694 -20.26 9.64 20.80
CA ILE A 694 -19.34 10.62 20.24
C ILE A 694 -19.69 12.01 20.79
N ASN A 695 -18.70 12.66 21.40
CA ASN A 695 -18.85 14.05 21.83
C ASN A 695 -18.58 14.99 20.62
N VAL A 696 -19.59 15.80 20.26
CA VAL A 696 -19.52 16.69 19.08
C VAL A 696 -19.37 18.14 19.55
N HIS A 697 -18.19 18.71 19.29
CA HIS A 697 -17.91 20.13 19.49
C HIS A 697 -18.28 20.92 18.24
N ARG A 698 -19.42 21.62 18.24
CA ARG A 698 -19.85 22.43 17.10
C ARG A 698 -19.14 23.78 17.11
N ARG A 699 -18.64 24.21 15.95
CA ARG A 699 -18.27 25.61 15.70
C ARG A 699 -19.41 26.26 14.91
N ASP A 700 -19.93 27.39 15.42
CA ASP A 700 -21.20 28.01 14.98
C ASP A 700 -21.13 28.75 13.63
N THR A 701 -20.11 28.53 12.82
CA THR A 701 -19.97 29.22 11.52
C THR A 701 -20.02 28.24 10.36
N VAL A 702 -21.21 28.04 9.80
CA VAL A 702 -21.35 27.54 8.43
C VAL A 702 -21.17 28.75 7.50
N CYS A 703 -19.95 29.04 7.09
CA CYS A 703 -19.64 30.11 6.13
C CYS A 703 -19.54 29.56 4.72
#